data_67db04fd0199920056de938a1ce1e9a5
#
_entry.id   67db04fd0199920056de938a1ce1e9a5
#
_cell.length_a   1.000
_cell.length_b   1.000
_cell.length_c   1.000
_cell.angle_alpha   90.00
_cell.angle_beta   90.00
_cell.angle_gamma   90.00
#
_symmetry.space_group_name_H-M   'P 1'
#
loop_
_entity.id
_entity.type
_entity.pdbx_description
1 polymer ?
#
loop_
_entity_poly.entity_id
_entity_poly.type
_entity_poly.pdbx_seq_one_letter_code
_entity_poly.pdbx_strand_id
1 'polypeptide(L)'
;GNLEAVDKKVRDGGKDYISDEKRTNVGSNLNAKDISLTSLGDIGITGSNIVATNKASIQAKGDISIVAGKDSVLHEEKHSKSKGFGRSSSEESVAYATRNVASNVIGDKVNITSEKDVNIFGSNVQANTEGQIRADGNITQAGVKDINYSYHKTTKKGFMGLTSKSVTDENYAEKAILSATLGGDKGLTYDSKNNLILSGVKVVSSGSINLKGKNVEINPLETNSYNKHKEVKRGFSGSFSPKGISVSYGKDKLESKTDILNQTASQIISNKDINIEATDKVKAKSVDIYAKNDVNISGDNGVEISTANNSYDNTTKQSSSRIGASVGINSAIVNTVENVKNIKELTDFSGNSYDILNNASKVVGAIKDGAKATIAVADTNYKGATDAGYDNLKIGKNIFTASVSYNKSESKSSVHNETVEKSSLVSGNNMNIKSKNGSINISGTDVKVGNDLDLSAKKDIVIKESEENYTSSGSSSQTGISLSANLEEGRIADLSVSQAGTRARGNGTNYINSTVNVGGKLKTNSENLTLSGANVEADKLDINAKNLVIESKQDKSERKDSSYGGSFSIDLVNPSSFSANINGSKGSGEKEWVNKQTSLIARNGGKVDTDSLTNIGAVIGSENEKEKLKVSANKVIVKDLEDKNKYENIGGGITIGTDVPNVSIKHDKIDKEQINRASAINTDFEISGKKTSAEELGFNTDIDKAQEITKDEEKHLDAELHTDLLGKDKQEELKKAGGI
;
A
#
# COMPACT_ATOMS: atom_id res chain seq x y z
N GLY A 1 -36.63 -18.86 16.63
CA GLY A 1 -36.73 -17.88 15.54
C GLY A 1 -36.04 -16.60 15.93
N ASN A 2 -35.50 -15.94 14.97
CA ASN A 2 -34.86 -14.64 15.14
C ASN A 2 -35.87 -13.54 14.77
N LEU A 3 -36.01 -12.51 15.60
CA LEU A 3 -36.79 -11.33 15.33
C LEU A 3 -35.87 -10.14 15.08
N GLU A 4 -36.28 -9.26 14.18
CA GLU A 4 -35.64 -7.99 13.93
C GLU A 4 -36.51 -6.87 14.46
N ALA A 5 -36.01 -6.05 15.37
CA ALA A 5 -36.68 -4.84 15.84
C ALA A 5 -36.15 -3.65 15.06
N VAL A 6 -37.04 -2.88 14.45
CA VAL A 6 -36.71 -1.68 13.68
C VAL A 6 -37.32 -0.46 14.37
N ASP A 7 -36.46 0.52 14.70
CA ASP A 7 -36.85 1.85 15.19
C ASP A 7 -36.39 2.89 14.15
N LYS A 8 -37.37 3.63 13.59
CA LYS A 8 -37.12 4.68 12.59
C LYS A 8 -37.72 5.98 13.03
N LYS A 9 -36.87 7.03 13.13
CA LYS A 9 -37.28 8.39 13.44
C LYS A 9 -36.87 9.33 12.31
N VAL A 10 -37.83 10.11 11.81
CA VAL A 10 -37.57 11.11 10.78
C VAL A 10 -38.09 12.47 11.27
N ARG A 11 -37.22 13.49 11.17
CA ARG A 11 -37.59 14.89 11.39
C ARG A 11 -37.33 15.66 10.11
N ASP A 12 -38.37 16.19 9.49
CA ASP A 12 -38.30 16.98 8.26
C ASP A 12 -38.77 18.39 8.56
N GLY A 13 -37.89 19.36 8.40
CA GLY A 13 -38.15 20.79 8.52
C GLY A 13 -38.03 21.54 7.20
N GLY A 14 -38.22 20.84 6.06
CA GLY A 14 -38.14 21.36 4.71
C GLY A 14 -36.70 21.44 4.15
N LYS A 15 -35.84 22.33 4.69
CA LYS A 15 -34.42 22.43 4.32
C LYS A 15 -33.50 21.64 5.22
N ASP A 16 -34.00 21.22 6.36
CA ASP A 16 -33.30 20.45 7.37
C ASP A 16 -33.98 19.09 7.52
N TYR A 17 -33.20 18.04 7.48
CA TYR A 17 -33.65 16.65 7.50
C TYR A 17 -32.78 15.85 8.45
N ILE A 18 -33.38 15.04 9.31
CA ILE A 18 -32.69 14.07 10.16
C ILE A 18 -33.48 12.76 10.09
N SER A 19 -32.79 11.67 9.82
CA SER A 19 -33.35 10.33 9.85
C SER A 19 -32.46 9.41 10.66
N ASP A 20 -33.03 8.75 11.63
CA ASP A 20 -32.40 7.72 12.44
C ASP A 20 -33.12 6.40 12.20
N GLU A 21 -32.37 5.35 11.86
CA GLU A 21 -32.89 3.99 11.77
C GLU A 21 -31.97 3.06 12.56
N LYS A 22 -32.59 2.30 13.46
CA LYS A 22 -31.88 1.28 14.24
C LYS A 22 -32.56 -0.06 14.04
N ARG A 23 -31.80 -1.06 13.65
CA ARG A 23 -32.23 -2.45 13.56
C ARG A 23 -31.46 -3.26 14.62
N THR A 24 -32.19 -4.05 15.37
CA THR A 24 -31.60 -4.86 16.45
C THR A 24 -32.01 -6.31 16.27
N ASN A 25 -31.04 -7.19 16.28
CA ASN A 25 -31.26 -8.62 16.31
C ASN A 25 -31.85 -9.03 17.67
N VAL A 26 -32.95 -9.76 17.64
CA VAL A 26 -33.55 -10.36 18.84
C VAL A 26 -33.43 -11.87 18.75
N GLY A 27 -32.40 -12.41 19.34
CA GLY A 27 -32.12 -13.85 19.34
C GLY A 27 -32.97 -14.63 20.34
N SER A 28 -33.10 -15.92 20.10
CA SER A 28 -33.71 -16.89 21.03
C SER A 28 -32.63 -17.52 21.92
N ASN A 29 -32.97 -17.86 23.16
CA ASN A 29 -32.08 -18.53 24.08
C ASN A 29 -32.71 -19.86 24.52
N LEU A 30 -32.02 -20.98 24.31
CA LEU A 30 -32.36 -22.29 24.78
C LEU A 30 -31.34 -22.72 25.84
N ASN A 31 -31.80 -22.95 27.06
CA ASN A 31 -30.95 -23.36 28.17
C ASN A 31 -31.53 -24.64 28.80
N ALA A 32 -30.73 -25.70 28.84
CA ALA A 32 -31.12 -26.97 29.49
C ALA A 32 -29.90 -27.79 29.85
N LYS A 33 -30.09 -28.91 30.53
CA LYS A 33 -29.02 -29.87 30.78
C LYS A 33 -28.61 -30.55 29.46
N ASP A 34 -29.58 -31.06 28.74
CA ASP A 34 -29.41 -31.68 27.44
C ASP A 34 -30.33 -31.01 26.41
N ILE A 35 -29.80 -30.68 25.28
CA ILE A 35 -30.56 -30.07 24.17
C ILE A 35 -30.38 -30.95 22.93
N SER A 36 -31.49 -31.35 22.33
CA SER A 36 -31.51 -32.08 21.07
C SER A 36 -32.43 -31.36 20.08
N LEU A 37 -31.89 -30.88 19.00
CA LEU A 37 -32.63 -30.32 17.88
C LEU A 37 -32.53 -31.29 16.70
N THR A 38 -33.65 -31.80 16.23
CA THR A 38 -33.69 -32.74 15.09
C THR A 38 -34.69 -32.26 14.05
N SER A 39 -34.29 -32.30 12.78
CA SER A 39 -35.15 -31.90 11.64
C SER A 39 -35.02 -32.89 10.49
N LEU A 40 -36.13 -33.14 9.79
CA LEU A 40 -36.12 -33.81 8.48
C LEU A 40 -35.78 -32.85 7.30
N GLY A 41 -35.81 -31.56 7.54
CA GLY A 41 -35.35 -30.52 6.65
C GLY A 41 -34.15 -29.78 7.22
N ASP A 42 -34.12 -28.49 6.99
CA ASP A 42 -33.02 -27.63 7.43
C ASP A 42 -33.18 -27.17 8.88
N ILE A 43 -32.08 -26.78 9.51
CA ILE A 43 -32.04 -26.11 10.81
C ILE A 43 -31.31 -24.78 10.65
N GLY A 44 -31.98 -23.65 10.98
CA GLY A 44 -31.39 -22.32 11.00
C GLY A 44 -31.33 -21.75 12.42
N ILE A 45 -30.16 -21.29 12.85
CA ILE A 45 -29.90 -20.63 14.13
C ILE A 45 -29.24 -19.29 13.81
N THR A 46 -29.95 -18.17 14.06
CA THR A 46 -29.46 -16.84 13.71
C THR A 46 -29.44 -15.94 14.94
N GLY A 47 -28.27 -15.38 15.29
CA GLY A 47 -28.10 -14.46 16.39
C GLY A 47 -28.67 -15.00 17.73
N SER A 48 -28.59 -16.30 17.96
CA SER A 48 -29.31 -17.02 19.03
C SER A 48 -28.37 -17.94 19.79
N ASN A 49 -28.71 -18.26 21.03
CA ASN A 49 -27.89 -19.07 21.91
C ASN A 49 -28.54 -20.41 22.25
N ILE A 50 -27.76 -21.48 22.17
CA ILE A 50 -28.07 -22.81 22.61
C ILE A 50 -27.03 -23.17 23.66
N VAL A 51 -27.44 -23.31 24.91
CA VAL A 51 -26.54 -23.56 26.05
C VAL A 51 -27.00 -24.81 26.79
N ALA A 52 -26.28 -25.90 26.62
CA ALA A 52 -26.46 -27.13 27.33
C ALA A 52 -25.38 -27.27 28.41
N THR A 53 -25.74 -27.69 29.64
CA THR A 53 -24.74 -27.97 30.67
C THR A 53 -24.09 -29.32 30.50
N ASN A 54 -24.68 -30.26 29.70
CA ASN A 54 -24.12 -31.55 29.37
C ASN A 54 -23.99 -31.71 27.84
N LYS A 55 -25.07 -31.99 27.11
CA LYS A 55 -24.99 -32.29 25.68
C LYS A 55 -25.85 -31.35 24.83
N ALA A 56 -25.25 -30.74 23.82
CA ALA A 56 -25.94 -30.06 22.72
C ALA A 56 -25.82 -30.90 21.44
N SER A 57 -26.93 -31.40 20.93
CA SER A 57 -27.01 -32.19 19.70
C SER A 57 -27.90 -31.49 18.66
N ILE A 58 -27.36 -31.24 17.50
CA ILE A 58 -28.10 -30.60 16.38
C ILE A 58 -27.97 -31.53 15.16
N GLN A 59 -29.10 -32.06 14.70
CA GLN A 59 -29.13 -33.05 13.61
C GLN A 59 -30.16 -32.65 12.55
N ALA A 60 -29.79 -32.65 11.30
CA ALA A 60 -30.67 -32.34 10.18
C ALA A 60 -30.46 -33.29 9.00
N LYS A 61 -31.54 -33.65 8.29
CA LYS A 61 -31.40 -34.25 6.96
C LYS A 61 -31.12 -33.21 5.86
N GLY A 62 -31.50 -31.97 6.12
CA GLY A 62 -31.15 -30.80 5.30
C GLY A 62 -29.89 -30.08 5.81
N ASP A 63 -29.75 -28.86 5.45
CA ASP A 63 -28.63 -28.00 5.83
C ASP A 63 -28.74 -27.54 7.29
N ILE A 64 -27.60 -27.38 7.96
CA ILE A 64 -27.52 -26.70 9.24
C ILE A 64 -26.82 -25.37 9.04
N SER A 65 -27.47 -24.28 9.41
CA SER A 65 -26.94 -22.94 9.33
C SER A 65 -26.92 -22.27 10.70
N ILE A 66 -25.72 -22.01 11.25
CA ILE A 66 -25.49 -21.31 12.51
C ILE A 66 -24.82 -19.99 12.17
N VAL A 67 -25.61 -18.92 12.10
CA VAL A 67 -25.14 -17.65 11.55
C VAL A 67 -25.33 -16.49 12.52
N ALA A 68 -24.48 -15.49 12.43
CA ALA A 68 -24.65 -14.27 13.19
C ALA A 68 -25.91 -13.52 12.73
N GLY A 69 -26.66 -12.99 13.69
CA GLY A 69 -27.61 -11.93 13.46
C GLY A 69 -26.89 -10.60 13.22
N LYS A 70 -27.62 -9.56 12.81
CA LYS A 70 -27.02 -8.27 12.51
C LYS A 70 -27.79 -7.13 13.16
N ASP A 71 -27.10 -6.34 13.98
CA ASP A 71 -27.54 -5.02 14.40
C ASP A 71 -27.05 -3.98 13.38
N SER A 72 -27.84 -2.96 13.13
CA SER A 72 -27.41 -1.82 12.32
C SER A 72 -27.97 -0.51 12.83
N VAL A 73 -27.20 0.54 12.62
CA VAL A 73 -27.60 1.92 12.90
C VAL A 73 -27.30 2.75 11.66
N LEU A 74 -28.30 3.48 11.19
CA LEU A 74 -28.18 4.46 10.13
C LEU A 74 -28.60 5.82 10.68
N HIS A 75 -27.75 6.81 10.56
CA HIS A 75 -28.02 8.21 10.85
C HIS A 75 -27.77 9.03 9.61
N GLU A 76 -28.78 9.79 9.19
CA GLU A 76 -28.68 10.70 8.06
C GLU A 76 -29.11 12.09 8.51
N GLU A 77 -28.30 13.09 8.19
CA GLU A 77 -28.54 14.47 8.56
C GLU A 77 -28.22 15.41 7.41
N LYS A 78 -29.10 16.36 7.15
CA LYS A 78 -28.91 17.41 6.18
C LYS A 78 -29.40 18.73 6.70
N HIS A 79 -28.51 19.71 6.70
CA HIS A 79 -28.81 21.08 7.09
C HIS A 79 -28.49 22.06 5.98
N SER A 80 -29.35 23.04 5.75
CA SER A 80 -29.12 24.09 4.78
C SER A 80 -29.55 25.44 5.33
N LYS A 81 -28.63 26.37 5.44
CA LYS A 81 -28.87 27.75 5.89
C LYS A 81 -28.59 28.73 4.78
N SER A 82 -29.57 29.56 4.46
CA SER A 82 -29.41 30.69 3.55
C SER A 82 -29.25 31.95 4.37
N LYS A 83 -28.24 32.75 4.08
CA LYS A 83 -28.00 34.07 4.67
C LYS A 83 -28.09 35.10 3.56
N GLY A 84 -28.50 36.31 3.87
CA GLY A 84 -28.66 37.39 2.89
C GLY A 84 -27.45 37.56 1.95
N PHE A 85 -27.67 38.19 0.82
CA PHE A 85 -26.66 38.47 -0.21
C PHE A 85 -26.01 37.20 -0.84
N GLY A 86 -26.79 36.14 -1.08
CA GLY A 86 -26.31 34.92 -1.76
C GLY A 86 -25.36 34.06 -0.93
N ARG A 87 -25.21 34.30 0.36
CA ARG A 87 -24.45 33.44 1.27
C ARG A 87 -25.31 32.24 1.64
N SER A 88 -24.69 31.06 1.60
CA SER A 88 -25.35 29.84 2.04
C SER A 88 -24.34 28.86 2.63
N SER A 89 -24.83 27.99 3.49
CA SER A 89 -24.09 26.82 3.95
C SER A 89 -25.01 25.61 3.89
N SER A 90 -24.47 24.49 3.47
CA SER A 90 -25.13 23.20 3.56
C SER A 90 -24.17 22.18 4.16
N GLU A 91 -24.74 21.31 4.96
CA GLU A 91 -24.05 20.18 5.58
C GLU A 91 -24.90 18.96 5.37
N GLU A 92 -24.27 17.88 4.99
CA GLU A 92 -24.88 16.58 4.76
C GLU A 92 -23.98 15.53 5.40
N SER A 93 -24.54 14.72 6.28
CA SER A 93 -23.82 13.62 6.90
C SER A 93 -24.62 12.34 6.88
N VAL A 94 -23.92 11.23 6.67
CA VAL A 94 -24.44 9.87 6.78
C VAL A 94 -23.48 9.07 7.62
N ALA A 95 -23.99 8.39 8.63
CA ALA A 95 -23.25 7.42 9.41
C ALA A 95 -24.01 6.09 9.41
N TYR A 96 -23.33 5.03 9.02
CA TYR A 96 -23.89 3.68 9.00
C TYR A 96 -22.93 2.73 9.67
N ALA A 97 -23.44 1.94 10.61
CA ALA A 97 -22.64 0.92 11.27
C ALA A 97 -23.42 -0.38 11.37
N THR A 98 -22.71 -1.50 11.21
CA THR A 98 -23.25 -2.82 11.48
C THR A 98 -22.43 -3.50 12.55
N ARG A 99 -23.10 -4.30 13.36
CA ARG A 99 -22.51 -5.19 14.34
C ARG A 99 -23.09 -6.59 14.20
N ASN A 100 -22.25 -7.57 14.00
CA ASN A 100 -22.67 -8.96 13.97
C ASN A 100 -22.90 -9.47 15.39
N VAL A 101 -24.02 -10.14 15.62
CA VAL A 101 -24.40 -10.77 16.87
C VAL A 101 -24.28 -12.27 16.70
N ALA A 102 -23.21 -12.86 17.24
CA ALA A 102 -22.92 -14.29 17.07
C ALA A 102 -24.03 -15.17 17.61
N SER A 103 -24.32 -16.26 16.93
CA SER A 103 -24.98 -17.41 17.51
C SER A 103 -23.96 -18.23 18.31
N ASN A 104 -24.35 -18.77 19.45
CA ASN A 104 -23.47 -19.57 20.28
C ASN A 104 -24.10 -20.93 20.53
N VAL A 105 -23.35 -22.00 20.29
CA VAL A 105 -23.72 -23.38 20.66
C VAL A 105 -22.71 -23.86 21.67
N ILE A 106 -23.17 -24.07 22.91
CA ILE A 106 -22.30 -24.39 24.06
C ILE A 106 -22.79 -25.66 24.71
N GLY A 107 -21.87 -26.58 25.06
CA GLY A 107 -22.13 -27.79 25.82
C GLY A 107 -20.84 -28.42 26.34
N ASP A 108 -20.94 -29.37 27.26
CA ASP A 108 -19.78 -30.23 27.59
C ASP A 108 -19.43 -31.07 26.35
N LYS A 109 -20.45 -31.65 25.72
CA LYS A 109 -20.33 -32.32 24.43
C LYS A 109 -21.20 -31.59 23.42
N VAL A 110 -20.63 -31.26 22.27
CA VAL A 110 -21.36 -30.65 21.16
C VAL A 110 -21.27 -31.57 19.94
N ASN A 111 -22.42 -31.93 19.39
CA ASN A 111 -22.52 -32.71 18.16
C ASN A 111 -23.43 -32.01 17.15
N ILE A 112 -22.86 -31.64 16.01
CA ILE A 112 -23.56 -31.01 14.89
C ILE A 112 -23.42 -31.95 13.70
N THR A 113 -24.53 -32.49 13.20
CA THR A 113 -24.51 -33.47 12.09
C THR A 113 -25.59 -33.16 11.06
N SER A 114 -25.17 -33.03 9.80
CA SER A 114 -26.04 -32.80 8.64
C SER A 114 -25.86 -33.93 7.61
N GLU A 115 -26.94 -34.37 6.98
CA GLU A 115 -26.89 -35.23 5.77
C GLU A 115 -26.58 -34.38 4.50
N LYS A 116 -26.52 -33.05 4.62
CA LYS A 116 -26.08 -32.09 3.57
C LYS A 116 -24.94 -31.23 4.06
N ASP A 117 -25.13 -29.92 4.09
CA ASP A 117 -24.08 -28.96 4.44
C ASP A 117 -24.21 -28.43 5.88
N VAL A 118 -23.07 -28.08 6.48
CA VAL A 118 -23.01 -27.34 7.74
C VAL A 118 -22.35 -25.99 7.48
N ASN A 119 -23.06 -24.91 7.79
CA ASN A 119 -22.59 -23.54 7.61
C ASN A 119 -22.54 -22.82 8.96
N ILE A 120 -21.37 -22.30 9.36
CA ILE A 120 -21.17 -21.56 10.60
C ILE A 120 -20.54 -20.21 10.25
N PHE A 121 -21.33 -19.12 10.29
CA PHE A 121 -20.86 -17.80 9.89
C PHE A 121 -20.91 -16.80 11.04
N GLY A 122 -19.76 -16.24 11.41
CA GLY A 122 -19.64 -15.26 12.47
C GLY A 122 -20.17 -15.72 13.81
N SER A 123 -20.20 -17.02 14.04
CA SER A 123 -20.84 -17.67 15.17
C SER A 123 -19.85 -18.61 15.86
N ASN A 124 -20.17 -19.02 17.10
CA ASN A 124 -19.24 -19.75 17.94
C ASN A 124 -19.82 -21.11 18.35
N VAL A 125 -18.92 -22.09 18.44
CA VAL A 125 -19.19 -23.41 18.98
C VAL A 125 -18.22 -23.66 20.15
N GLN A 126 -18.73 -24.05 21.30
CA GLN A 126 -17.90 -24.37 22.47
C GLN A 126 -18.28 -25.72 23.03
N ALA A 127 -17.32 -26.63 23.00
CA ALA A 127 -17.41 -27.95 23.62
C ALA A 127 -16.39 -28.04 24.76
N ASN A 128 -16.83 -28.07 26.01
CA ASN A 128 -15.92 -28.08 27.14
C ASN A 128 -15.12 -29.40 27.27
N THR A 129 -15.61 -30.50 26.69
CA THR A 129 -14.91 -31.79 26.63
C THR A 129 -14.68 -32.25 25.20
N GLU A 130 -15.74 -32.42 24.39
CA GLU A 130 -15.65 -33.00 23.05
C GLU A 130 -16.59 -32.27 22.07
N GLY A 131 -16.06 -31.88 20.91
CA GLY A 131 -16.82 -31.29 19.82
C GLY A 131 -16.72 -32.09 18.52
N GLN A 132 -17.87 -32.35 17.88
CA GLN A 132 -17.94 -32.99 16.58
C GLN A 132 -18.84 -32.20 15.64
N ILE A 133 -18.32 -31.89 14.45
CA ILE A 133 -19.06 -31.25 13.37
C ILE A 133 -18.93 -32.12 12.13
N ARG A 134 -20.04 -32.68 11.66
CA ARG A 134 -20.08 -33.62 10.52
C ARG A 134 -21.07 -33.16 9.45
N ALA A 135 -20.69 -33.39 8.21
CA ALA A 135 -21.54 -33.16 7.06
C ALA A 135 -21.31 -34.24 5.98
N ASP A 136 -22.38 -34.73 5.39
CA ASP A 136 -22.27 -35.56 4.19
C ASP A 136 -21.97 -34.69 2.94
N GLY A 137 -22.27 -33.41 2.98
CA GLY A 137 -21.83 -32.38 2.04
C GLY A 137 -20.61 -31.62 2.53
N ASN A 138 -20.67 -30.30 2.44
CA ASN A 138 -19.59 -29.39 2.84
C ASN A 138 -19.73 -28.96 4.31
N ILE A 139 -18.61 -28.65 4.92
CA ILE A 139 -18.56 -27.86 6.15
C ILE A 139 -17.88 -26.54 5.78
N THR A 140 -18.59 -25.44 6.01
CA THR A 140 -18.06 -24.10 5.83
C THR A 140 -18.16 -23.34 7.13
N GLN A 141 -17.03 -22.96 7.71
CA GLN A 141 -17.00 -22.04 8.83
C GLN A 141 -16.23 -20.77 8.43
N ALA A 142 -16.86 -19.62 8.62
CA ALA A 142 -16.25 -18.36 8.23
C ALA A 142 -16.51 -17.25 9.25
N GLY A 143 -15.53 -16.38 9.40
CA GLY A 143 -15.72 -15.09 10.04
C GLY A 143 -16.62 -14.19 9.22
N VAL A 144 -17.08 -13.13 9.84
CA VAL A 144 -17.91 -12.08 9.23
C VAL A 144 -17.30 -10.72 9.47
N LYS A 145 -17.88 -9.68 8.87
CA LYS A 145 -17.34 -8.34 8.94
C LYS A 145 -18.35 -7.37 9.56
N ASP A 146 -17.91 -6.60 10.54
CA ASP A 146 -18.62 -5.40 10.98
C ASP A 146 -18.22 -4.23 10.09
N ILE A 147 -19.19 -3.39 9.75
CA ILE A 147 -18.99 -2.27 8.82
C ILE A 147 -19.20 -0.97 9.56
N ASN A 148 -18.28 -0.03 9.34
CA ASN A 148 -18.43 1.38 9.68
C ASN A 148 -18.30 2.22 8.42
N TYR A 149 -19.32 3.02 8.15
CA TYR A 149 -19.33 3.96 7.04
C TYR A 149 -19.69 5.34 7.54
N SER A 150 -18.96 6.34 7.10
CA SER A 150 -19.30 7.74 7.34
C SER A 150 -19.10 8.56 6.06
N TYR A 151 -20.04 9.41 5.80
CA TYR A 151 -19.99 10.40 4.74
C TYR A 151 -20.30 11.76 5.33
N HIS A 152 -19.46 12.73 5.06
CA HIS A 152 -19.67 14.10 5.51
C HIS A 152 -19.33 15.07 4.39
N LYS A 153 -20.29 15.95 4.06
CA LYS A 153 -20.10 16.96 3.04
C LYS A 153 -20.54 18.33 3.57
N THR A 154 -19.64 19.27 3.53
CA THR A 154 -19.94 20.67 3.82
C THR A 154 -19.75 21.51 2.55
N THR A 155 -20.68 22.42 2.31
CA THR A 155 -20.55 23.42 1.26
C THR A 155 -20.87 24.78 1.83
N LYS A 156 -19.96 25.73 1.69
CA LYS A 156 -20.14 27.13 2.09
C LYS A 156 -19.98 28.02 0.86
N LYS A 157 -20.93 28.89 0.64
CA LYS A 157 -20.87 29.93 -0.39
C LYS A 157 -20.82 31.30 0.29
N GLY A 158 -19.90 32.12 -0.15
CA GLY A 158 -19.74 33.49 0.34
C GLY A 158 -20.64 34.49 -0.39
N PHE A 159 -20.33 35.75 -0.19
CA PHE A 159 -21.09 36.87 -0.73
C PHE A 159 -21.28 36.75 -2.26
N MET A 160 -22.55 36.83 -2.73
CA MET A 160 -22.96 36.70 -4.12
C MET A 160 -22.41 35.46 -4.86
N GLY A 161 -22.05 34.40 -4.14
CA GLY A 161 -21.47 33.19 -4.73
C GLY A 161 -20.03 33.34 -5.27
N LEU A 162 -19.37 34.45 -4.97
CA LEU A 162 -18.00 34.74 -5.42
C LEU A 162 -16.95 33.85 -4.75
N THR A 163 -17.26 33.32 -3.60
CA THR A 163 -16.41 32.33 -2.91
C THR A 163 -17.21 31.07 -2.65
N SER A 164 -16.55 29.93 -2.74
CA SER A 164 -17.14 28.66 -2.31
C SER A 164 -16.08 27.73 -1.76
N LYS A 165 -16.44 26.99 -0.73
CA LYS A 165 -15.64 25.88 -0.21
C LYS A 165 -16.56 24.67 -0.10
N SER A 166 -16.18 23.56 -0.70
CA SER A 166 -16.83 22.27 -0.55
C SER A 166 -15.80 21.26 -0.06
N VAL A 167 -16.12 20.60 1.04
CA VAL A 167 -15.32 19.49 1.58
C VAL A 167 -16.22 18.27 1.65
N THR A 168 -15.71 17.15 1.16
CA THR A 168 -16.37 15.85 1.22
C THR A 168 -15.40 14.84 1.79
N ASP A 169 -15.79 14.19 2.87
CA ASP A 169 -15.08 13.10 3.51
C ASP A 169 -15.96 11.85 3.45
N GLU A 170 -15.41 10.76 2.98
CA GLU A 170 -16.08 9.47 2.92
C GLU A 170 -15.13 8.40 3.47
N ASN A 171 -15.56 7.70 4.51
CA ASN A 171 -14.79 6.67 5.16
C ASN A 171 -15.61 5.38 5.21
N TYR A 172 -14.96 4.29 4.87
CA TYR A 172 -15.48 2.95 4.98
C TYR A 172 -14.46 2.05 5.66
N ALA A 173 -14.88 1.28 6.63
CA ALA A 173 -14.01 0.33 7.31
C ALA A 173 -14.76 -0.96 7.61
N GLU A 174 -14.15 -2.08 7.27
CA GLU A 174 -14.54 -3.41 7.67
C GLU A 174 -13.69 -3.86 8.84
N LYS A 175 -14.31 -4.44 9.87
CA LYS A 175 -13.64 -5.09 10.99
C LYS A 175 -13.90 -6.59 10.92
N ALA A 176 -12.83 -7.38 10.90
CA ALA A 176 -12.91 -8.83 10.94
C ALA A 176 -13.45 -9.32 12.28
N ILE A 177 -14.45 -10.19 12.23
CA ILE A 177 -14.99 -10.94 13.36
C ILE A 177 -14.78 -12.42 13.05
N LEU A 178 -13.83 -13.04 13.72
CA LEU A 178 -13.52 -14.46 13.51
C LEU A 178 -14.64 -15.33 14.07
N SER A 179 -14.94 -16.43 13.40
CA SER A 179 -15.80 -17.48 13.93
C SER A 179 -14.97 -18.44 14.80
N ALA A 180 -15.35 -18.60 16.05
CA ALA A 180 -14.58 -19.38 17.01
C ALA A 180 -15.17 -20.76 17.27
N THR A 181 -14.31 -21.78 17.36
CA THR A 181 -14.64 -23.10 17.89
C THR A 181 -13.66 -23.48 18.99
N LEU A 182 -14.18 -23.73 20.17
CA LEU A 182 -13.41 -24.14 21.34
C LEU A 182 -13.68 -25.61 21.69
N GLY A 183 -12.64 -26.39 21.93
CA GLY A 183 -12.70 -27.78 22.30
C GLY A 183 -11.99 -28.07 23.61
N GLY A 184 -12.48 -29.10 24.32
CA GLY A 184 -11.90 -29.58 25.58
C GLY A 184 -10.82 -30.64 25.36
N ASP A 185 -10.57 -31.40 26.41
CA ASP A 185 -9.49 -32.40 26.52
C ASP A 185 -9.65 -33.61 25.57
N LYS A 186 -10.87 -33.92 25.15
CA LYS A 186 -11.17 -34.96 24.16
C LYS A 186 -11.11 -34.44 22.70
N GLY A 187 -10.94 -33.14 22.52
CA GLY A 187 -10.64 -32.54 21.25
C GLY A 187 -11.83 -32.10 20.39
N LEU A 188 -11.51 -31.76 19.17
CA LEU A 188 -12.44 -31.33 18.14
C LEU A 188 -12.27 -32.15 16.86
N THR A 189 -13.38 -32.49 16.23
CA THR A 189 -13.39 -33.16 14.93
C THR A 189 -14.32 -32.46 13.97
N TYR A 190 -13.79 -32.08 12.82
CA TYR A 190 -14.54 -31.70 11.63
C TYR A 190 -14.42 -32.83 10.62
N ASP A 191 -15.54 -33.35 10.17
CA ASP A 191 -15.58 -34.49 9.25
C ASP A 191 -16.58 -34.20 8.13
N SER A 192 -16.05 -33.70 7.00
CA SER A 192 -16.82 -33.43 5.79
C SER A 192 -16.56 -34.53 4.76
N LYS A 193 -17.59 -35.08 4.15
CA LYS A 193 -17.40 -36.03 3.04
C LYS A 193 -17.02 -35.31 1.73
N ASN A 194 -17.22 -33.98 1.66
CA ASN A 194 -16.82 -33.17 0.53
C ASN A 194 -15.79 -32.11 0.94
N ASN A 195 -16.10 -30.83 0.88
CA ASN A 195 -15.13 -29.78 1.19
C ASN A 195 -15.26 -29.30 2.65
N LEU A 196 -14.15 -29.18 3.35
CA LEU A 196 -14.02 -28.48 4.61
C LEU A 196 -13.35 -27.13 4.33
N ILE A 197 -14.10 -26.03 4.51
CA ILE A 197 -13.63 -24.67 4.26
C ILE A 197 -13.68 -23.87 5.56
N LEU A 198 -12.52 -23.39 5.99
CA LEU A 198 -12.34 -22.57 7.19
C LEU A 198 -11.75 -21.22 6.76
N SER A 199 -12.46 -20.12 6.94
CA SER A 199 -12.04 -18.79 6.51
C SER A 199 -12.19 -17.76 7.63
N GLY A 200 -11.10 -17.21 8.13
CA GLY A 200 -11.15 -16.28 9.25
C GLY A 200 -11.73 -16.93 10.50
N VAL A 201 -11.15 -18.06 10.90
CA VAL A 201 -11.60 -18.85 12.06
C VAL A 201 -10.56 -18.88 13.15
N LYS A 202 -11.03 -19.13 14.37
CA LYS A 202 -10.18 -19.43 15.53
C LYS A 202 -10.63 -20.77 16.11
N VAL A 203 -9.91 -21.83 15.80
CA VAL A 203 -10.17 -23.19 16.31
C VAL A 203 -9.13 -23.51 17.37
N VAL A 204 -9.56 -23.67 18.62
CA VAL A 204 -8.67 -23.87 19.76
C VAL A 204 -9.17 -25.06 20.56
N SER A 205 -8.28 -25.98 20.95
CA SER A 205 -8.62 -27.14 21.75
C SER A 205 -7.52 -27.48 22.75
N SER A 206 -7.91 -27.89 23.97
CA SER A 206 -6.99 -28.52 24.91
C SER A 206 -6.67 -29.97 24.52
N GLY A 207 -7.52 -30.62 23.73
CA GLY A 207 -7.30 -31.91 23.09
C GLY A 207 -6.84 -31.76 21.63
N SER A 208 -6.76 -32.88 20.92
CA SER A 208 -6.38 -32.91 19.52
C SER A 208 -7.45 -32.29 18.62
N ILE A 209 -7.03 -31.70 17.51
CA ILE A 209 -7.91 -31.17 16.46
C ILE A 209 -7.76 -32.05 15.21
N ASN A 210 -8.88 -32.54 14.71
CA ASN A 210 -8.94 -33.37 13.50
C ASN A 210 -9.80 -32.66 12.46
N LEU A 211 -9.20 -32.30 11.31
CA LEU A 211 -9.84 -31.66 10.18
C LEU A 211 -9.82 -32.62 9.00
N LYS A 212 -10.98 -33.11 8.57
CA LYS A 212 -11.11 -34.10 7.49
C LYS A 212 -12.05 -33.64 6.39
N GLY A 213 -11.67 -33.90 5.16
CA GLY A 213 -12.47 -33.62 3.99
C GLY A 213 -11.97 -34.30 2.72
N LYS A 214 -12.74 -34.21 1.63
CA LYS A 214 -12.20 -34.47 0.30
C LYS A 214 -11.16 -33.41 -0.02
N ASN A 215 -11.54 -32.14 0.14
CA ASN A 215 -10.61 -31.00 0.16
C ASN A 215 -10.69 -30.30 1.50
N VAL A 216 -9.55 -29.84 2.03
CA VAL A 216 -9.48 -29.00 3.20
C VAL A 216 -8.86 -27.67 2.81
N GLU A 217 -9.62 -26.59 2.97
CA GLU A 217 -9.17 -25.22 2.68
C GLU A 217 -9.21 -24.40 3.96
N ILE A 218 -8.10 -23.72 4.27
CA ILE A 218 -8.00 -22.78 5.39
C ILE A 218 -7.53 -21.46 4.83
N ASN A 219 -8.37 -20.42 4.95
CA ASN A 219 -8.14 -19.12 4.37
C ASN A 219 -8.15 -18.01 5.42
N PRO A 220 -7.48 -16.88 5.20
CA PRO A 220 -7.66 -15.69 6.02
C PRO A 220 -9.05 -15.06 5.77
N LEU A 221 -9.44 -14.16 6.64
CA LEU A 221 -10.55 -13.25 6.40
C LEU A 221 -10.02 -11.93 5.86
N GLU A 222 -10.42 -11.61 4.65
CA GLU A 222 -10.07 -10.36 3.98
C GLU A 222 -11.02 -9.24 4.40
N THR A 223 -10.48 -8.07 4.72
CA THR A 223 -11.23 -6.86 5.03
C THR A 223 -10.75 -5.69 4.19
N ASN A 224 -11.69 -4.85 3.75
CA ASN A 224 -11.44 -3.67 2.98
C ASN A 224 -11.76 -2.42 3.79
N SER A 225 -10.93 -1.41 3.65
CA SER A 225 -11.18 -0.08 4.20
C SER A 225 -10.76 0.98 3.19
N TYR A 226 -11.51 2.07 3.12
CA TYR A 226 -11.09 3.21 2.31
C TYR A 226 -11.42 4.53 2.98
N ASN A 227 -10.59 5.53 2.67
CA ASN A 227 -10.81 6.92 3.01
C ASN A 227 -10.75 7.75 1.73
N LYS A 228 -11.73 8.60 1.52
CA LYS A 228 -11.74 9.58 0.43
C LYS A 228 -11.92 10.96 1.01
N HIS A 229 -11.05 11.87 0.62
CA HIS A 229 -11.13 13.28 0.95
C HIS A 229 -11.15 14.09 -0.33
N LYS A 230 -12.10 14.99 -0.45
CA LYS A 230 -12.19 15.92 -1.56
C LYS A 230 -12.47 17.33 -1.05
N GLU A 231 -11.59 18.24 -1.35
CA GLU A 231 -11.76 19.65 -1.05
C GLU A 231 -11.70 20.46 -2.34
N VAL A 232 -12.67 21.34 -2.52
CA VAL A 232 -12.71 22.29 -3.62
C VAL A 232 -12.95 23.68 -3.03
N LYS A 233 -12.00 24.57 -3.22
CA LYS A 233 -12.10 25.98 -2.86
C LYS A 233 -12.14 26.82 -4.12
N ARG A 234 -13.00 27.79 -4.17
CA ARG A 234 -13.04 28.83 -5.20
C ARG A 234 -13.25 30.15 -4.53
N GLY A 235 -12.55 31.16 -5.00
CA GLY A 235 -12.83 32.46 -4.45
C GLY A 235 -11.79 33.51 -4.69
N PHE A 236 -12.16 34.68 -4.26
CA PHE A 236 -11.30 35.84 -4.24
C PHE A 236 -10.49 35.86 -2.96
N SER A 237 -9.23 36.18 -3.08
CA SER A 237 -8.42 36.67 -1.98
C SER A 237 -7.90 38.06 -2.34
N GLY A 238 -7.96 38.96 -1.41
CA GLY A 238 -7.44 40.30 -1.57
C GLY A 238 -6.59 40.67 -0.39
N SER A 239 -5.52 41.42 -0.62
CA SER A 239 -4.75 42.06 0.44
C SER A 239 -4.72 43.56 0.17
N PHE A 240 -4.91 44.30 1.25
CA PHE A 240 -4.75 45.74 1.27
C PHE A 240 -3.55 46.06 2.13
N SER A 241 -2.62 46.81 1.60
CA SER A 241 -1.48 47.33 2.37
C SER A 241 -1.24 48.77 1.98
N PRO A 242 -0.52 49.58 2.79
CA PRO A 242 -0.12 50.90 2.41
C PRO A 242 0.70 50.97 1.11
N LYS A 243 1.19 49.83 0.65
CA LYS A 243 1.99 49.69 -0.59
C LYS A 243 1.19 49.26 -1.81
N GLY A 244 -0.09 48.90 -1.66
CA GLY A 244 -0.92 48.52 -2.79
C GLY A 244 -2.09 47.60 -2.47
N ILE A 245 -2.91 47.39 -3.45
CA ILE A 245 -4.05 46.46 -3.43
C ILE A 245 -3.74 45.28 -4.35
N SER A 246 -3.93 44.08 -3.86
CA SER A 246 -3.92 42.87 -4.69
C SER A 246 -5.25 42.13 -4.58
N VAL A 247 -5.74 41.64 -5.69
CA VAL A 247 -6.94 40.82 -5.77
C VAL A 247 -6.59 39.61 -6.61
N SER A 248 -6.91 38.43 -6.14
CA SER A 248 -6.77 37.22 -6.92
C SER A 248 -8.03 36.37 -6.85
N TYR A 249 -8.33 35.66 -7.91
CA TYR A 249 -9.37 34.66 -7.99
C TYR A 249 -8.73 33.32 -8.30
N GLY A 250 -9.12 32.31 -7.55
CA GLY A 250 -8.53 30.99 -7.73
C GLY A 250 -9.49 29.85 -7.45
N LYS A 251 -9.07 28.68 -7.93
CA LYS A 251 -9.68 27.40 -7.66
C LYS A 251 -8.59 26.43 -7.22
N ASP A 252 -8.74 25.92 -6.01
CA ASP A 252 -7.91 24.87 -5.47
C ASP A 252 -8.75 23.59 -5.33
N LYS A 253 -8.22 22.47 -5.75
CA LYS A 253 -8.84 21.16 -5.64
C LYS A 253 -7.83 20.18 -5.08
N LEU A 254 -8.23 19.49 -4.02
CA LEU A 254 -7.50 18.39 -3.43
C LEU A 254 -8.41 17.16 -3.45
N GLU A 255 -7.91 16.06 -3.97
CA GLU A 255 -8.56 14.74 -3.89
C GLU A 255 -7.51 13.76 -3.37
N SER A 256 -7.85 13.05 -2.30
CA SER A 256 -7.06 11.97 -1.75
C SER A 256 -7.94 10.75 -1.58
N LYS A 257 -7.42 9.60 -1.97
CA LYS A 257 -8.07 8.31 -1.78
C LYS A 257 -7.04 7.32 -1.26
N THR A 258 -7.39 6.66 -0.18
CA THR A 258 -6.62 5.55 0.39
C THR A 258 -7.50 4.32 0.42
N ASP A 259 -7.04 3.22 -0.14
CA ASP A 259 -7.66 1.91 -0.07
C ASP A 259 -6.71 0.96 0.68
N ILE A 260 -7.24 0.19 1.62
CA ILE A 260 -6.49 -0.75 2.44
C ILE A 260 -7.19 -2.10 2.40
N LEU A 261 -6.44 -3.13 2.07
CA LEU A 261 -6.86 -4.53 2.11
C LEU A 261 -6.03 -5.22 3.18
N ASN A 262 -6.71 -5.80 4.17
CA ASN A 262 -6.06 -6.54 5.25
C ASN A 262 -6.51 -8.00 5.24
N GLN A 263 -5.55 -8.89 5.47
CA GLN A 263 -5.77 -10.31 5.65
C GLN A 263 -5.68 -10.65 7.15
N THR A 264 -6.70 -11.23 7.71
CA THR A 264 -6.68 -11.73 9.08
C THR A 264 -6.53 -13.24 9.06
N ALA A 265 -5.40 -13.75 9.52
CA ALA A 265 -5.07 -15.16 9.50
C ALA A 265 -6.08 -16.01 10.31
N SER A 266 -6.42 -17.19 9.80
CA SER A 266 -7.08 -18.22 10.60
C SER A 266 -6.10 -18.85 11.58
N GLN A 267 -6.58 -19.22 12.75
CA GLN A 267 -5.78 -19.80 13.83
C GLN A 267 -6.29 -21.19 14.19
N ILE A 268 -5.41 -22.18 14.17
CA ILE A 268 -5.69 -23.56 14.59
C ILE A 268 -4.69 -23.92 15.69
N ILE A 269 -5.16 -24.02 16.92
CA ILE A 269 -4.30 -24.16 18.11
C ILE A 269 -4.73 -25.35 18.93
N SER A 270 -3.83 -26.29 19.19
CA SER A 270 -4.05 -27.48 20.00
C SER A 270 -2.98 -27.64 21.09
N ASN A 271 -3.40 -28.03 22.29
CA ASN A 271 -2.47 -28.45 23.33
C ASN A 271 -2.00 -29.93 23.17
N LYS A 272 -2.49 -30.63 22.17
CA LYS A 272 -2.03 -31.97 21.75
C LYS A 272 -1.65 -31.95 20.26
N ASP A 273 -2.33 -32.71 19.43
CA ASP A 273 -2.00 -32.85 18.01
C ASP A 273 -2.98 -32.09 17.14
N ILE A 274 -2.51 -31.73 15.96
CA ILE A 274 -3.35 -31.25 14.88
C ILE A 274 -3.19 -32.20 13.70
N ASN A 275 -4.31 -32.74 13.22
CA ASN A 275 -4.36 -33.64 12.08
C ASN A 275 -5.27 -33.03 11.02
N ILE A 276 -4.70 -32.78 9.82
CA ILE A 276 -5.40 -32.27 8.66
C ILE A 276 -5.28 -33.31 7.55
N GLU A 277 -6.41 -33.88 7.16
CA GLU A 277 -6.47 -34.96 6.19
C GLU A 277 -7.42 -34.63 5.04
N ALA A 278 -6.90 -34.62 3.82
CA ALA A 278 -7.70 -34.50 2.60
C ALA A 278 -7.47 -35.69 1.69
N THR A 279 -8.54 -36.31 1.21
CA THR A 279 -8.44 -37.38 0.19
C THR A 279 -8.10 -36.84 -1.19
N ASP A 280 -8.20 -35.53 -1.40
CA ASP A 280 -7.71 -34.82 -2.58
C ASP A 280 -6.64 -33.81 -2.17
N LYS A 281 -6.97 -32.57 -1.84
CA LYS A 281 -5.99 -31.49 -1.61
C LYS A 281 -6.20 -30.79 -0.28
N VAL A 282 -5.07 -30.41 0.34
CA VAL A 282 -5.02 -29.43 1.43
C VAL A 282 -4.49 -28.12 0.86
N LYS A 283 -5.23 -27.02 1.09
CA LYS A 283 -4.80 -25.66 0.78
C LYS A 283 -4.94 -24.80 2.04
N ALA A 284 -3.83 -24.28 2.53
CA ALA A 284 -3.79 -23.38 3.66
C ALA A 284 -3.11 -22.07 3.24
N LYS A 285 -3.80 -20.95 3.43
CA LYS A 285 -3.33 -19.62 3.03
C LYS A 285 -3.38 -18.69 4.23
N SER A 286 -2.25 -18.05 4.57
CA SER A 286 -2.13 -17.14 5.71
C SER A 286 -2.79 -17.72 6.96
N VAL A 287 -2.25 -18.81 7.46
CA VAL A 287 -2.77 -19.57 8.59
C VAL A 287 -1.72 -19.73 9.68
N ASP A 288 -2.15 -19.64 10.93
CA ASP A 288 -1.34 -19.96 12.10
C ASP A 288 -1.77 -21.31 12.67
N ILE A 289 -0.92 -22.32 12.51
CA ILE A 289 -1.09 -23.67 13.05
C ILE A 289 -0.09 -23.87 14.16
N TYR A 290 -0.59 -24.14 15.35
CA TYR A 290 0.24 -24.43 16.54
C TYR A 290 -0.27 -25.66 17.25
N ALA A 291 0.56 -26.72 17.33
CA ALA A 291 0.33 -27.87 18.17
C ALA A 291 1.43 -28.01 19.21
N LYS A 292 1.07 -28.28 20.45
CA LYS A 292 2.06 -28.55 21.50
C LYS A 292 2.82 -29.86 21.24
N ASN A 293 2.17 -30.88 20.65
CA ASN A 293 2.79 -32.12 20.22
C ASN A 293 3.00 -32.14 18.71
N ASP A 294 2.25 -32.94 17.96
CA ASP A 294 2.47 -33.22 16.55
C ASP A 294 1.53 -32.44 15.64
N VAL A 295 2.05 -32.08 14.49
CA VAL A 295 1.27 -31.58 13.34
C VAL A 295 1.38 -32.57 12.19
N ASN A 296 0.25 -33.10 11.75
CA ASN A 296 0.16 -34.02 10.63
C ASN A 296 -0.74 -33.45 9.57
N ILE A 297 -0.20 -33.23 8.37
CA ILE A 297 -0.93 -32.68 7.21
C ILE A 297 -0.79 -33.67 6.05
N SER A 298 -1.89 -34.16 5.55
CA SER A 298 -1.90 -35.05 4.39
C SER A 298 -2.95 -34.63 3.36
N GLY A 299 -2.52 -34.54 2.11
CA GLY A 299 -3.39 -34.35 0.95
C GLY A 299 -2.96 -35.31 -0.15
N ASP A 300 -3.82 -36.28 -0.49
CA ASP A 300 -3.40 -37.34 -1.43
C ASP A 300 -2.89 -36.80 -2.75
N ASN A 301 -3.50 -35.76 -3.30
CA ASN A 301 -3.14 -35.14 -4.58
C ASN A 301 -2.43 -33.79 -4.45
N GLY A 302 -2.14 -33.34 -3.24
CA GLY A 302 -1.34 -32.14 -3.03
C GLY A 302 -1.55 -31.49 -1.67
N VAL A 303 -0.49 -30.83 -1.20
CA VAL A 303 -0.52 -29.93 -0.04
C VAL A 303 0.08 -28.60 -0.47
N GLU A 304 -0.68 -27.52 -0.30
CA GLU A 304 -0.25 -26.17 -0.59
C GLU A 304 -0.41 -25.31 0.67
N ILE A 305 0.69 -24.74 1.11
CA ILE A 305 0.73 -23.76 2.21
C ILE A 305 1.31 -22.47 1.64
N SER A 306 0.50 -21.45 1.63
CA SER A 306 0.81 -20.20 0.96
C SER A 306 0.44 -18.99 1.79
N THR A 307 0.55 -17.82 1.22
CA THR A 307 0.28 -16.52 1.87
C THR A 307 -0.66 -15.69 1.02
N ALA A 308 -1.37 -14.78 1.67
CA ALA A 308 -2.08 -13.68 1.03
C ALA A 308 -1.37 -12.38 1.35
N ASN A 309 -1.56 -11.38 0.50
CA ASN A 309 -0.97 -10.07 0.71
C ASN A 309 -2.00 -9.08 1.25
N ASN A 310 -1.57 -8.29 2.23
CA ASN A 310 -2.19 -7.02 2.55
C ASN A 310 -1.80 -6.01 1.47
N SER A 311 -2.65 -5.05 1.17
CA SER A 311 -2.31 -3.96 0.25
C SER A 311 -2.69 -2.60 0.81
N TYR A 312 -1.90 -1.62 0.45
CA TYR A 312 -2.11 -0.21 0.74
C TYR A 312 -1.98 0.58 -0.55
N ASP A 313 -3.08 1.19 -0.97
CA ASP A 313 -3.16 2.05 -2.14
C ASP A 313 -3.47 3.48 -1.73
N ASN A 314 -2.64 4.42 -2.12
CA ASN A 314 -2.89 5.84 -1.90
C ASN A 314 -2.76 6.61 -3.21
N THR A 315 -3.75 7.42 -3.50
CA THR A 315 -3.72 8.35 -4.64
C THR A 315 -4.10 9.74 -4.17
N THR A 316 -3.23 10.70 -4.43
CA THR A 316 -3.46 12.12 -4.13
C THR A 316 -3.37 12.92 -5.42
N LYS A 317 -4.35 13.77 -5.66
CA LYS A 317 -4.39 14.72 -6.77
C LYS A 317 -4.64 16.10 -6.22
N GLN A 318 -3.77 17.03 -6.55
CA GLN A 318 -3.91 18.42 -6.18
C GLN A 318 -3.82 19.27 -7.44
N SER A 319 -4.70 20.24 -7.57
CA SER A 319 -4.63 21.25 -8.60
C SER A 319 -4.96 22.62 -8.03
N SER A 320 -4.21 23.62 -8.45
CA SER A 320 -4.44 25.01 -8.10
C SER A 320 -4.34 25.85 -9.37
N SER A 321 -5.28 26.74 -9.54
CA SER A 321 -5.22 27.75 -10.60
C SER A 321 -5.63 29.09 -10.03
N ARG A 322 -4.81 30.10 -10.25
CA ARG A 322 -5.04 31.46 -9.76
C ARG A 322 -4.72 32.48 -10.82
N ILE A 323 -5.60 33.45 -10.96
CA ILE A 323 -5.33 34.69 -11.65
C ILE A 323 -5.33 35.81 -10.61
N GLY A 324 -4.32 36.64 -10.63
CA GLY A 324 -4.17 37.75 -9.70
C GLY A 324 -3.92 39.06 -10.44
N ALA A 325 -4.42 40.12 -9.89
CA ALA A 325 -4.11 41.48 -10.31
C ALA A 325 -3.66 42.26 -9.08
N SER A 326 -2.60 43.05 -9.22
CA SER A 326 -2.15 43.94 -8.17
C SER A 326 -1.88 45.35 -8.73
N VAL A 327 -2.21 46.34 -7.95
CA VAL A 327 -1.90 47.73 -8.24
C VAL A 327 -1.16 48.29 -7.03
N GLY A 328 0.04 48.78 -7.24
CA GLY A 328 0.81 49.54 -6.27
C GLY A 328 0.33 50.97 -6.23
N ILE A 329 -0.27 51.37 -5.09
CA ILE A 329 -0.78 52.74 -4.91
C ILE A 329 -0.28 53.28 -3.57
N ASN A 330 0.16 54.54 -3.60
CA ASN A 330 0.50 55.23 -2.37
C ASN A 330 -0.68 55.97 -1.72
N SER A 331 -1.85 55.94 -2.28
CA SER A 331 -3.12 56.35 -1.57
C SER A 331 -4.39 56.18 -2.42
N ALA A 332 -5.50 55.94 -1.74
CA ALA A 332 -6.92 56.08 -2.09
C ALA A 332 -7.63 54.85 -2.68
N ILE A 333 -8.71 54.53 -2.03
CA ILE A 333 -9.70 53.49 -2.20
C ILE A 333 -10.41 53.58 -3.57
N VAL A 334 -10.58 52.44 -4.24
CA VAL A 334 -11.34 52.40 -5.48
C VAL A 334 -12.37 51.26 -5.49
N ASN A 335 -13.51 51.56 -6.05
CA ASN A 335 -14.61 50.61 -6.35
C ASN A 335 -14.15 49.57 -7.40
N THR A 336 -13.33 48.61 -6.99
CA THR A 336 -12.78 47.52 -7.81
C THR A 336 -13.78 46.39 -8.04
N VAL A 337 -14.95 46.41 -7.41
CA VAL A 337 -15.91 45.30 -7.40
C VAL A 337 -16.58 45.07 -8.79
N GLU A 338 -16.83 46.11 -9.57
CA GLU A 338 -17.44 45.94 -10.91
C GLU A 338 -16.46 45.42 -11.96
N ASN A 339 -15.19 45.81 -11.88
CA ASN A 339 -14.15 45.32 -12.82
C ASN A 339 -13.77 43.87 -12.58
N VAL A 340 -13.92 43.36 -11.34
CA VAL A 340 -13.66 41.96 -11.01
C VAL A 340 -14.71 41.02 -11.62
N LYS A 341 -15.93 41.49 -11.86
CA LYS A 341 -16.99 40.72 -12.53
C LYS A 341 -16.65 40.41 -13.99
N ASN A 342 -16.02 41.33 -14.67
CA ASN A 342 -15.57 41.16 -16.06
C ASN A 342 -14.32 40.27 -16.17
N ILE A 343 -13.51 40.21 -15.14
CA ILE A 343 -12.34 39.28 -15.07
C ILE A 343 -12.82 37.82 -15.03
N LYS A 344 -13.96 37.52 -14.41
CA LYS A 344 -14.51 36.13 -14.38
C LYS A 344 -14.89 35.62 -15.78
N GLU A 345 -15.36 36.46 -16.69
CA GLU A 345 -15.68 36.06 -18.07
C GLU A 345 -14.45 35.93 -18.97
N LEU A 346 -13.34 36.53 -18.57
CA LEU A 346 -12.05 36.47 -19.28
C LEU A 346 -11.18 35.28 -18.82
N THR A 347 -11.63 34.49 -17.83
CA THR A 347 -10.83 33.44 -17.18
C THR A 347 -11.03 32.03 -17.75
N ASP A 348 -11.57 31.87 -18.94
CA ASP A 348 -11.52 30.59 -19.64
C ASP A 348 -10.15 30.41 -20.33
N PHE A 349 -9.16 29.98 -19.53
CA PHE A 349 -7.80 29.72 -19.99
C PHE A 349 -7.59 28.25 -20.40
N SER A 350 -8.60 27.61 -20.95
CA SER A 350 -8.52 26.24 -21.51
C SER A 350 -7.87 26.20 -22.92
N GLY A 351 -6.91 27.05 -23.16
CA GLY A 351 -6.22 27.17 -24.45
C GLY A 351 -4.71 26.99 -24.38
N ASN A 352 -4.06 27.10 -25.53
CA ASN A 352 -2.61 27.10 -25.65
C ASN A 352 -1.99 28.39 -25.06
N SER A 353 -0.67 28.42 -24.93
CA SER A 353 0.06 29.56 -24.33
C SER A 353 -0.22 30.91 -24.99
N TYR A 354 -0.61 30.92 -26.25
CA TYR A 354 -0.92 32.13 -27.01
C TYR A 354 -2.29 32.73 -26.63
N ASP A 355 -3.29 31.87 -26.43
CA ASP A 355 -4.63 32.28 -26.00
C ASP A 355 -4.58 32.81 -24.56
N ILE A 356 -3.76 32.21 -23.70
CA ILE A 356 -3.50 32.66 -22.33
C ILE A 356 -2.87 34.06 -22.34
N LEU A 357 -1.88 34.30 -23.19
CA LEU A 357 -1.21 35.61 -23.34
C LEU A 357 -2.18 36.68 -23.85
N ASN A 358 -3.03 36.32 -24.82
CA ASN A 358 -4.00 37.23 -25.39
C ASN A 358 -5.09 37.62 -24.39
N ASN A 359 -5.55 36.67 -23.58
CA ASN A 359 -6.50 36.92 -22.50
C ASN A 359 -5.87 37.71 -21.35
N ALA A 360 -4.61 37.44 -21.00
CA ALA A 360 -3.86 38.23 -20.02
C ALA A 360 -3.70 39.71 -20.50
N SER A 361 -3.46 39.94 -21.78
CA SER A 361 -3.35 41.30 -22.30
C SER A 361 -4.69 42.08 -22.26
N LYS A 362 -5.83 41.40 -22.45
CA LYS A 362 -7.16 41.99 -22.28
C LYS A 362 -7.47 42.35 -20.84
N VAL A 363 -7.02 41.51 -19.87
CA VAL A 363 -7.12 41.81 -18.45
C VAL A 363 -6.29 42.99 -18.05
N VAL A 364 -5.06 43.12 -18.60
CA VAL A 364 -4.22 44.30 -18.41
C VAL A 364 -4.88 45.57 -18.96
N GLY A 365 -5.54 45.47 -20.14
CA GLY A 365 -6.32 46.55 -20.69
C GLY A 365 -7.44 47.01 -19.76
N ALA A 366 -8.22 46.09 -19.22
CA ALA A 366 -9.31 46.39 -18.27
C ALA A 366 -8.78 47.01 -16.97
N ILE A 367 -7.63 46.56 -16.48
CA ILE A 367 -6.98 47.13 -15.28
C ILE A 367 -6.44 48.54 -15.57
N LYS A 368 -5.85 48.74 -16.73
CA LYS A 368 -5.34 50.02 -17.16
C LYS A 368 -6.45 51.08 -17.25
N ASP A 369 -7.62 50.68 -17.77
CA ASP A 369 -8.77 51.57 -17.88
C ASP A 369 -9.41 51.84 -16.51
N GLY A 370 -9.44 50.84 -15.63
CA GLY A 370 -9.83 51.03 -14.23
C GLY A 370 -8.87 51.90 -13.43
N ALA A 371 -7.57 51.73 -13.65
CA ALA A 371 -6.54 52.55 -13.03
C ALA A 371 -6.56 54.02 -13.53
N LYS A 372 -6.83 54.25 -14.84
CA LYS A 372 -7.04 55.61 -15.37
C LYS A 372 -8.24 56.30 -14.73
N ALA A 373 -9.34 55.59 -14.55
CA ALA A 373 -10.51 56.12 -13.85
C ALA A 373 -10.19 56.48 -12.37
N THR A 374 -9.31 55.69 -11.74
CA THR A 374 -8.83 55.91 -10.37
C THR A 374 -7.93 57.15 -10.28
N ILE A 375 -7.01 57.28 -11.24
CA ILE A 375 -6.11 58.45 -11.32
C ILE A 375 -6.92 59.72 -11.57
N ALA A 376 -7.96 59.68 -12.40
CA ALA A 376 -8.86 60.80 -12.65
C ALA A 376 -9.64 61.21 -11.38
N VAL A 377 -10.06 60.22 -10.54
CA VAL A 377 -10.72 60.50 -9.23
C VAL A 377 -9.73 61.04 -8.21
N ALA A 378 -8.49 60.52 -8.18
CA ALA A 378 -7.44 61.03 -7.34
C ALA A 378 -7.01 62.45 -7.73
N ASP A 379 -6.99 62.75 -9.00
CA ASP A 379 -6.65 64.09 -9.54
C ASP A 379 -7.75 65.14 -9.19
N THR A 380 -9.02 64.73 -9.24
CA THR A 380 -10.13 65.57 -8.81
C THR A 380 -10.16 65.81 -7.29
N ASN A 381 -9.80 64.82 -6.51
CA ASN A 381 -9.66 64.98 -5.08
C ASN A 381 -8.39 65.76 -4.67
N TYR A 382 -7.33 65.64 -5.47
CA TYR A 382 -6.10 66.39 -5.26
C TYR A 382 -6.30 67.87 -5.51
N LYS A 383 -7.05 68.29 -6.54
CA LYS A 383 -7.44 69.70 -6.72
C LYS A 383 -8.27 70.22 -5.57
N GLY A 384 -9.20 69.42 -5.04
CA GLY A 384 -10.01 69.79 -3.87
C GLY A 384 -9.18 69.91 -2.56
N ALA A 385 -8.11 69.16 -2.45
CA ALA A 385 -7.21 69.18 -1.29
C ALA A 385 -6.18 70.35 -1.36
N THR A 386 -5.75 70.75 -2.57
CA THR A 386 -4.88 71.93 -2.73
C THR A 386 -5.63 73.24 -2.44
N ASP A 387 -6.89 73.31 -2.77
CA ASP A 387 -7.74 74.47 -2.41
C ASP A 387 -8.04 74.55 -0.93
N ALA A 388 -7.83 73.47 -0.15
CA ALA A 388 -7.99 73.39 1.28
C ALA A 388 -6.71 73.64 2.11
N GLY A 389 -5.59 74.06 1.48
CA GLY A 389 -4.37 74.49 2.18
C GLY A 389 -3.45 73.38 2.70
N TYR A 390 -3.50 72.19 2.11
CA TYR A 390 -2.57 71.07 2.44
C TYR A 390 -1.35 71.07 1.48
N ASP A 391 -0.56 72.15 1.48
CA ASP A 391 0.59 72.30 0.60
C ASP A 391 1.85 71.50 0.95
N ASN A 392 1.77 70.54 1.86
CA ASN A 392 2.95 69.80 2.37
C ASN A 392 2.97 68.29 2.15
N LEU A 393 2.09 67.75 1.32
CA LEU A 393 2.30 66.36 0.87
C LEU A 393 3.20 66.37 -0.36
N LYS A 394 4.50 66.31 -0.15
CA LYS A 394 5.45 65.87 -1.17
C LYS A 394 5.12 64.39 -1.49
N ILE A 395 4.25 64.21 -2.47
CA ILE A 395 4.11 62.89 -3.13
C ILE A 395 5.41 62.69 -3.90
N GLY A 396 6.33 61.93 -3.29
CA GLY A 396 7.49 61.48 -4.02
C GLY A 396 7.01 60.80 -5.33
N LYS A 397 7.76 60.87 -6.39
CA LYS A 397 7.51 60.14 -7.65
C LYS A 397 7.40 58.63 -7.35
N ASN A 398 6.22 58.17 -6.98
CA ASN A 398 5.96 56.80 -6.72
C ASN A 398 5.41 56.18 -7.99
N ILE A 399 6.18 55.27 -8.53
CA ILE A 399 5.88 54.47 -9.69
C ILE A 399 4.62 53.65 -9.39
N PHE A 400 3.52 53.93 -10.10
CA PHE A 400 2.33 53.12 -10.07
C PHE A 400 2.58 51.87 -10.92
N THR A 401 2.65 50.69 -10.31
CA THR A 401 2.79 49.47 -11.05
C THR A 401 1.49 48.68 -10.97
N ALA A 402 1.03 48.18 -12.10
CA ALA A 402 -0.04 47.19 -12.14
C ALA A 402 0.56 45.86 -12.64
N SER A 403 0.20 44.79 -12.00
CA SER A 403 0.60 43.49 -12.50
C SER A 403 -0.58 42.52 -12.59
N VAL A 404 -0.53 41.64 -13.57
CA VAL A 404 -1.43 40.51 -13.72
C VAL A 404 -0.61 39.24 -13.73
N SER A 405 -1.04 38.29 -12.97
CA SER A 405 -0.39 36.97 -12.88
C SER A 405 -1.40 35.84 -13.07
N TYR A 406 -0.97 34.81 -13.76
CA TYR A 406 -1.66 33.55 -13.85
C TYR A 406 -0.71 32.44 -13.39
N ASN A 407 -1.19 31.64 -12.44
CA ASN A 407 -0.43 30.50 -11.96
C ASN A 407 -1.34 29.26 -11.98
N LYS A 408 -0.84 28.18 -12.54
CA LYS A 408 -1.47 26.87 -12.52
C LYS A 408 -0.46 25.84 -12.02
N SER A 409 -0.88 25.04 -11.06
CA SER A 409 -0.10 23.91 -10.58
C SER A 409 -0.97 22.67 -10.51
N GLU A 410 -0.41 21.55 -10.89
CA GLU A 410 -1.04 20.24 -10.78
C GLU A 410 -0.01 19.26 -10.22
N SER A 411 -0.43 18.44 -9.27
CA SER A 411 0.36 17.32 -8.79
C SER A 411 -0.50 16.08 -8.63
N LYS A 412 0.09 14.94 -8.93
CA LYS A 412 -0.51 13.63 -8.74
C LYS A 412 0.54 12.70 -8.16
N SER A 413 0.17 11.99 -7.11
CA SER A 413 0.95 10.89 -6.58
C SER A 413 0.09 9.64 -6.44
N SER A 414 0.68 8.49 -6.67
CA SER A 414 0.05 7.20 -6.46
C SER A 414 1.09 6.24 -5.90
N VAL A 415 0.71 5.54 -4.85
CA VAL A 415 1.54 4.54 -4.19
C VAL A 415 0.70 3.28 -4.02
N HIS A 416 1.27 2.14 -4.37
CA HIS A 416 0.75 0.81 -4.08
C HIS A 416 1.84 0.02 -3.38
N ASN A 417 1.53 -0.55 -2.21
CA ASN A 417 2.43 -1.39 -1.45
C ASN A 417 1.69 -2.66 -1.04
N GLU A 418 2.34 -3.80 -1.21
CA GLU A 418 1.90 -5.07 -0.69
C GLU A 418 2.80 -5.51 0.47
N THR A 419 2.21 -6.19 1.46
CA THR A 419 2.92 -6.85 2.55
C THR A 419 2.35 -8.25 2.73
N VAL A 420 3.23 -9.23 2.87
CA VAL A 420 2.85 -10.64 3.02
C VAL A 420 2.27 -10.87 4.41
N GLU A 421 1.07 -11.43 4.49
CA GLU A 421 0.56 -12.06 5.70
C GLU A 421 1.04 -13.52 5.70
N LYS A 422 2.10 -13.79 6.45
CA LYS A 422 2.76 -15.11 6.49
C LYS A 422 1.86 -16.19 7.06
N SER A 423 2.07 -17.44 6.61
CA SER A 423 1.65 -18.61 7.35
C SER A 423 2.69 -19.01 8.39
N SER A 424 2.24 -19.55 9.50
CA SER A 424 3.11 -20.10 10.55
C SER A 424 2.68 -21.52 10.91
N LEU A 425 3.62 -22.46 10.83
CA LEU A 425 3.42 -23.84 11.23
C LEU A 425 4.36 -24.16 12.38
N VAL A 426 3.81 -24.43 13.56
CA VAL A 426 4.60 -24.72 14.77
C VAL A 426 4.16 -26.03 15.38
N SER A 427 5.10 -26.94 15.58
CA SER A 427 4.93 -28.19 16.30
C SER A 427 5.93 -28.27 17.44
N GLY A 428 5.47 -28.59 18.64
CA GLY A 428 6.36 -28.78 19.80
C GLY A 428 7.16 -30.06 19.72
N ASN A 429 6.69 -31.05 18.98
CA ASN A 429 7.35 -32.34 18.80
C ASN A 429 7.58 -32.59 17.29
N ASN A 430 6.84 -33.48 16.64
CA ASN A 430 7.06 -33.83 15.24
C ASN A 430 6.09 -33.14 14.29
N MET A 431 6.52 -32.96 13.06
CA MET A 431 5.67 -32.51 11.99
C MET A 431 5.80 -33.44 10.77
N ASN A 432 4.69 -33.88 10.22
CA ASN A 432 4.63 -34.69 9.03
C ASN A 432 3.74 -34.02 8.00
N ILE A 433 4.28 -33.79 6.81
CA ILE A 433 3.51 -33.27 5.68
C ILE A 433 3.67 -34.24 4.52
N LYS A 434 2.55 -34.78 4.02
CA LYS A 434 2.56 -35.85 3.02
C LYS A 434 1.62 -35.58 1.86
N SER A 435 2.08 -35.93 0.65
CA SER A 435 1.26 -36.01 -0.55
C SER A 435 1.53 -37.31 -1.28
N LYS A 436 0.54 -38.22 -1.26
CA LYS A 436 0.69 -39.58 -1.77
C LYS A 436 0.91 -39.65 -3.28
N ASN A 437 0.21 -38.79 -4.03
CA ASN A 437 0.23 -38.78 -5.50
C ASN A 437 0.70 -37.45 -6.08
N GLY A 438 0.77 -36.40 -5.28
CA GLY A 438 1.02 -35.03 -5.73
C GLY A 438 2.30 -34.42 -5.16
N SER A 439 2.25 -33.11 -5.02
CA SER A 439 3.36 -32.27 -4.58
C SER A 439 3.05 -31.57 -3.24
N ILE A 440 4.08 -31.14 -2.56
CA ILE A 440 4.04 -30.24 -1.41
C ILE A 440 4.62 -28.91 -1.84
N ASN A 441 3.84 -27.83 -1.69
CA ASN A 441 4.27 -26.45 -1.97
C ASN A 441 4.13 -25.62 -0.71
N ILE A 442 5.23 -25.02 -0.25
CA ILE A 442 5.30 -24.15 0.91
C ILE A 442 5.89 -22.81 0.47
N SER A 443 5.15 -21.71 0.58
CA SER A 443 5.63 -20.40 0.21
C SER A 443 5.38 -19.34 1.28
N GLY A 444 6.38 -18.48 1.52
CA GLY A 444 6.32 -17.38 2.48
C GLY A 444 5.94 -17.81 3.90
N THR A 445 6.31 -19.01 4.30
CA THR A 445 5.85 -19.67 5.53
C THR A 445 7.00 -19.85 6.49
N ASP A 446 6.72 -19.59 7.77
CA ASP A 446 7.65 -19.89 8.86
C ASP A 446 7.25 -21.23 9.48
N VAL A 447 8.15 -22.22 9.39
CA VAL A 447 7.98 -23.57 9.94
C VAL A 447 8.95 -23.76 11.09
N LYS A 448 8.42 -24.11 12.27
CA LYS A 448 9.21 -24.40 13.47
C LYS A 448 8.79 -25.74 14.05
N VAL A 449 9.73 -26.66 14.15
CA VAL A 449 9.48 -28.03 14.63
C VAL A 449 10.45 -28.33 15.79
N GLY A 450 9.89 -28.75 16.91
CA GLY A 450 10.69 -29.01 18.11
C GLY A 450 11.59 -30.23 17.98
N ASN A 451 11.14 -31.30 17.30
CA ASN A 451 11.89 -32.54 17.07
C ASN A 451 12.03 -32.79 15.57
N ASP A 452 11.36 -33.73 14.96
CA ASP A 452 11.59 -34.17 13.57
C ASP A 452 10.54 -33.61 12.61
N LEU A 453 10.98 -33.23 11.41
CA LEU A 453 10.13 -32.87 10.27
C LEU A 453 10.30 -33.89 9.16
N ASP A 454 9.21 -34.51 8.72
CA ASP A 454 9.14 -35.41 7.56
C ASP A 454 8.29 -34.76 6.47
N LEU A 455 8.90 -34.48 5.33
CA LEU A 455 8.24 -34.03 4.10
C LEU A 455 8.31 -35.12 3.05
N SER A 456 7.16 -35.65 2.66
CA SER A 456 7.09 -36.77 1.69
C SER A 456 6.08 -36.49 0.59
N ALA A 457 6.54 -36.37 -0.63
CA ALA A 457 5.72 -36.18 -1.82
C ALA A 457 6.11 -37.16 -2.91
N LYS A 458 5.14 -37.62 -3.70
CA LYS A 458 5.45 -38.47 -4.86
C LYS A 458 6.16 -37.69 -5.95
N LYS A 459 5.76 -36.42 -6.15
CA LYS A 459 6.32 -35.53 -7.20
C LYS A 459 7.30 -34.53 -6.59
N ASP A 460 6.85 -33.33 -6.35
CA ASP A 460 7.73 -32.21 -5.99
C ASP A 460 7.53 -31.79 -4.55
N ILE A 461 8.61 -31.40 -3.91
CA ILE A 461 8.61 -30.57 -2.70
C ILE A 461 9.23 -29.23 -3.09
N VAL A 462 8.46 -28.16 -2.92
CA VAL A 462 8.90 -26.79 -3.22
C VAL A 462 8.73 -25.95 -1.95
N ILE A 463 9.83 -25.42 -1.46
CA ILE A 463 9.85 -24.42 -0.38
C ILE A 463 10.38 -23.15 -0.99
N LYS A 464 9.55 -22.13 -1.06
CA LYS A 464 9.89 -20.90 -1.78
C LYS A 464 9.46 -19.63 -1.06
N GLU A 465 9.89 -18.53 -1.61
CA GLU A 465 9.52 -17.17 -1.21
C GLU A 465 8.04 -16.84 -1.46
N SER A 466 7.58 -15.79 -0.82
CA SER A 466 6.42 -15.00 -1.22
C SER A 466 6.86 -13.65 -1.75
N GLU A 467 5.98 -12.97 -2.49
CA GLU A 467 6.27 -11.73 -3.19
C GLU A 467 5.49 -10.56 -2.59
N GLU A 468 6.18 -9.45 -2.37
CA GLU A 468 5.60 -8.15 -2.06
C GLU A 468 5.87 -7.20 -3.22
N ASN A 469 4.82 -6.78 -3.93
CA ASN A 469 4.94 -5.86 -5.02
C ASN A 469 4.69 -4.43 -4.54
N TYR A 470 5.42 -3.49 -5.09
CA TYR A 470 5.19 -2.07 -4.86
C TYR A 470 5.31 -1.27 -6.15
N THR A 471 4.50 -0.23 -6.24
CA THR A 471 4.60 0.76 -7.31
C THR A 471 4.45 2.16 -6.72
N SER A 472 5.20 3.08 -7.25
CA SER A 472 5.07 4.49 -6.93
C SER A 472 5.10 5.32 -8.21
N SER A 473 4.27 6.33 -8.27
CA SER A 473 4.34 7.32 -9.34
C SER A 473 4.01 8.70 -8.81
N GLY A 474 4.75 9.68 -9.27
CA GLY A 474 4.52 11.08 -8.95
C GLY A 474 4.69 11.93 -10.19
N SER A 475 3.88 12.94 -10.34
CA SER A 475 4.05 13.98 -11.35
C SER A 475 3.63 15.31 -10.79
N SER A 476 4.36 16.35 -11.12
CA SER A 476 3.97 17.72 -10.86
C SER A 476 4.18 18.56 -12.11
N SER A 477 3.34 19.55 -12.28
CA SER A 477 3.52 20.59 -13.31
C SER A 477 3.12 21.94 -12.75
N GLN A 478 3.87 22.95 -13.10
CA GLN A 478 3.60 24.33 -12.74
C GLN A 478 3.79 25.23 -13.96
N THR A 479 2.86 26.13 -14.16
CA THR A 479 2.94 27.16 -15.19
C THR A 479 2.63 28.49 -14.54
N GLY A 480 3.47 29.49 -14.77
CA GLY A 480 3.30 30.85 -14.30
C GLY A 480 3.47 31.84 -15.46
N ILE A 481 2.62 32.82 -15.53
CA ILE A 481 2.74 33.97 -16.45
C ILE A 481 2.46 35.21 -15.60
N SER A 482 3.35 36.19 -15.68
CA SER A 482 3.11 37.48 -15.06
C SER A 482 3.46 38.61 -16.04
N LEU A 483 2.65 39.63 -16.02
CA LEU A 483 2.82 40.84 -16.81
C LEU A 483 2.69 42.01 -15.85
N SER A 484 3.69 42.87 -15.85
CA SER A 484 3.65 44.13 -15.09
C SER A 484 3.65 45.32 -16.01
N ALA A 485 3.01 46.40 -15.59
CA ALA A 485 2.94 47.63 -16.33
C ALA A 485 3.30 48.81 -15.44
N ASN A 486 4.06 49.75 -15.96
CA ASN A 486 4.25 51.07 -15.36
C ASN A 486 3.11 52.00 -15.83
N LEU A 487 2.21 52.30 -14.90
CA LEU A 487 1.02 53.11 -15.23
C LEU A 487 1.34 54.60 -15.44
N GLU A 488 2.41 55.09 -14.85
CA GLU A 488 2.83 56.51 -15.01
C GLU A 488 3.31 56.76 -16.45
N GLU A 489 4.01 55.79 -17.07
CA GLU A 489 4.48 55.86 -18.43
C GLU A 489 3.50 55.26 -19.47
N GLY A 490 2.44 54.61 -18.99
CA GLY A 490 1.45 53.93 -19.83
C GLY A 490 2.01 52.75 -20.61
N ARG A 491 3.11 52.15 -20.17
CA ARG A 491 3.84 51.09 -20.85
C ARG A 491 3.81 49.78 -20.04
N ILE A 492 3.82 48.63 -20.75
CA ILE A 492 4.06 47.33 -20.15
C ILE A 492 5.56 47.28 -19.82
N ALA A 493 5.89 47.01 -18.55
CA ALA A 493 7.26 47.02 -18.04
C ALA A 493 7.93 45.65 -18.15
N ASP A 494 7.31 44.58 -17.59
CA ASP A 494 7.94 43.29 -17.55
C ASP A 494 6.98 42.17 -17.94
N LEU A 495 7.50 41.19 -18.66
CA LEU A 495 6.84 39.92 -18.94
C LEU A 495 7.68 38.80 -18.37
N SER A 496 7.04 37.93 -17.58
CA SER A 496 7.67 36.71 -17.07
C SER A 496 6.80 35.49 -17.38
N VAL A 497 7.42 34.45 -17.89
CA VAL A 497 6.79 33.15 -18.15
C VAL A 497 7.64 32.09 -17.50
N SER A 498 7.01 31.15 -16.77
CA SER A 498 7.69 30.01 -16.17
C SER A 498 6.90 28.74 -16.40
N GLN A 499 7.62 27.66 -16.62
CA GLN A 499 7.06 26.31 -16.68
C GLN A 499 8.02 25.31 -16.03
N ALA A 500 7.50 24.43 -15.20
CA ALA A 500 8.28 23.37 -14.59
C ALA A 500 7.44 22.11 -14.46
N GLY A 501 8.09 20.97 -14.46
CA GLY A 501 7.43 19.71 -14.23
C GLY A 501 8.40 18.63 -13.77
N THR A 502 7.86 17.68 -12.99
CA THR A 502 8.59 16.52 -12.55
C THR A 502 7.77 15.26 -12.81
N ARG A 503 8.45 14.16 -13.07
CA ARG A 503 7.86 12.82 -13.10
C ARG A 503 8.80 11.87 -12.42
N ALA A 504 8.27 11.03 -11.55
CA ALA A 504 8.98 9.94 -10.93
C ALA A 504 8.11 8.69 -11.01
N ARG A 505 8.72 7.56 -11.32
CA ARG A 505 8.09 6.24 -11.30
C ARG A 505 9.05 5.25 -10.73
N GLY A 506 8.54 4.38 -9.86
CA GLY A 506 9.27 3.25 -9.32
C GLY A 506 8.34 2.05 -9.22
N ASN A 507 8.86 0.89 -9.47
CA ASN A 507 8.20 -0.38 -9.21
C ASN A 507 9.22 -1.39 -8.72
N GLY A 508 8.76 -2.41 -8.03
CA GLY A 508 9.63 -3.48 -7.61
C GLY A 508 8.87 -4.62 -6.98
N THR A 509 9.60 -5.72 -6.81
CA THR A 509 9.18 -6.92 -6.11
C THR A 509 10.23 -7.27 -5.07
N ASN A 510 9.81 -7.34 -3.81
CA ASN A 510 10.62 -7.86 -2.72
C ASN A 510 10.23 -9.32 -2.49
N TYR A 511 11.21 -10.17 -2.28
CA TYR A 511 11.00 -11.58 -1.96
C TYR A 511 11.16 -11.84 -0.48
N ILE A 512 10.15 -12.45 0.12
CA ILE A 512 10.11 -12.81 1.53
C ILE A 512 10.37 -14.30 1.65
N ASN A 513 11.54 -14.67 2.15
CA ASN A 513 11.96 -16.06 2.28
C ASN A 513 11.04 -16.85 3.22
N SER A 514 10.77 -18.09 2.87
CA SER A 514 10.28 -19.10 3.82
C SER A 514 11.40 -19.49 4.78
N THR A 515 11.05 -19.77 6.02
CA THR A 515 11.99 -20.29 7.02
C THR A 515 11.54 -21.66 7.51
N VAL A 516 12.46 -22.60 7.64
CA VAL A 516 12.22 -23.92 8.21
C VAL A 516 13.29 -24.19 9.26
N ASN A 517 12.88 -24.26 10.51
CA ASN A 517 13.76 -24.53 11.65
C ASN A 517 13.30 -25.81 12.36
N VAL A 518 14.16 -26.84 12.33
CA VAL A 518 13.88 -28.17 12.86
C VAL A 518 14.85 -28.46 13.99
N GLY A 519 14.33 -28.73 15.19
CA GLY A 519 15.15 -29.05 16.34
C GLY A 519 15.89 -30.38 16.24
N GLY A 520 15.29 -31.36 15.57
CA GLY A 520 15.86 -32.68 15.29
C GLY A 520 16.20 -32.89 13.82
N LYS A 521 15.73 -33.95 13.24
CA LYS A 521 16.02 -34.36 11.86
C LYS A 521 15.00 -33.78 10.87
N LEU A 522 15.49 -33.22 9.78
CA LEU A 522 14.68 -32.96 8.60
C LEU A 522 14.87 -34.13 7.62
N LYS A 523 13.78 -34.82 7.32
CA LYS A 523 13.71 -35.85 6.29
C LYS A 523 12.86 -35.39 5.13
N THR A 524 13.37 -35.52 3.91
CA THR A 524 12.61 -35.26 2.68
C THR A 524 12.67 -36.47 1.75
N ASN A 525 11.56 -36.73 1.08
CA ASN A 525 11.50 -37.75 0.03
C ASN A 525 10.60 -37.27 -1.10
N SER A 526 11.17 -37.07 -2.29
CA SER A 526 10.45 -36.55 -3.45
C SER A 526 11.18 -36.90 -4.74
N GLU A 527 10.52 -36.68 -5.88
CA GLU A 527 11.19 -36.70 -7.19
C GLU A 527 12.05 -35.43 -7.34
N ASN A 528 11.46 -34.27 -7.08
CA ASN A 528 12.20 -33.00 -7.13
C ASN A 528 12.07 -32.30 -5.77
N LEU A 529 13.16 -31.70 -5.30
CA LEU A 529 13.18 -30.79 -4.16
C LEU A 529 13.75 -29.43 -4.61
N THR A 530 12.96 -28.38 -4.46
CA THR A 530 13.38 -27.02 -4.78
C THR A 530 13.32 -26.15 -3.54
N LEU A 531 14.43 -25.52 -3.22
CA LEU A 531 14.55 -24.47 -2.21
C LEU A 531 14.89 -23.16 -2.92
N SER A 532 13.93 -22.26 -3.00
CA SER A 532 14.07 -21.00 -3.71
C SER A 532 13.63 -19.87 -2.80
N GLY A 533 14.51 -18.94 -2.42
CA GLY A 533 14.15 -17.96 -1.41
C GLY A 533 13.70 -18.63 -0.11
N ALA A 534 14.48 -19.56 0.41
CA ALA A 534 14.17 -20.35 1.58
C ALA A 534 15.40 -20.54 2.47
N ASN A 535 15.20 -20.48 3.77
CA ASN A 535 16.24 -20.76 4.75
C ASN A 535 15.84 -21.96 5.59
N VAL A 536 16.53 -23.07 5.36
CA VAL A 536 16.24 -24.36 5.98
C VAL A 536 17.39 -24.75 6.90
N GLU A 537 17.07 -24.99 8.15
CA GLU A 537 18.02 -25.40 9.19
C GLU A 537 17.45 -26.56 10.01
N ALA A 538 18.24 -27.58 10.23
CA ALA A 538 17.90 -28.72 11.08
C ALA A 538 19.11 -29.19 11.88
N ASP A 539 18.91 -29.96 12.95
CA ASP A 539 20.02 -30.62 13.62
C ASP A 539 20.74 -31.56 12.65
N LYS A 540 19.98 -32.46 12.03
CA LYS A 540 20.49 -33.36 10.98
C LYS A 540 19.62 -33.31 9.74
N LEU A 541 20.25 -33.44 8.59
CA LEU A 541 19.58 -33.57 7.30
C LEU A 541 19.54 -35.00 6.81
N ASP A 542 18.42 -35.43 6.26
CA ASP A 542 18.21 -36.70 5.55
C ASP A 542 17.40 -36.39 4.28
N ILE A 543 18.08 -35.90 3.27
CA ILE A 543 17.47 -35.42 2.04
C ILE A 543 17.59 -36.48 0.95
N ASN A 544 16.45 -36.86 0.38
CA ASN A 544 16.36 -37.79 -0.74
C ASN A 544 15.47 -37.20 -1.84
N ALA A 545 16.07 -36.89 -2.99
CA ALA A 545 15.37 -36.38 -4.16
C ALA A 545 16.17 -36.74 -5.42
N LYS A 546 15.50 -36.99 -6.56
CA LYS A 546 16.23 -37.15 -7.82
C LYS A 546 16.91 -35.87 -8.23
N ASN A 547 16.19 -34.74 -8.14
CA ASN A 547 16.75 -33.43 -8.45
C ASN A 547 16.61 -32.51 -7.26
N LEU A 548 17.72 -31.93 -6.82
CA LEU A 548 17.78 -30.90 -5.77
C LEU A 548 18.24 -29.59 -6.39
N VAL A 549 17.40 -28.56 -6.27
CA VAL A 549 17.72 -27.19 -6.68
C VAL A 549 17.71 -26.29 -5.46
N ILE A 550 18.77 -25.54 -5.25
CA ILE A 550 18.87 -24.53 -4.18
C ILE A 550 19.27 -23.23 -4.87
N GLU A 551 18.42 -22.23 -4.80
CA GLU A 551 18.64 -20.94 -5.44
C GLU A 551 18.25 -19.76 -4.58
N SER A 552 19.05 -18.70 -4.59
CA SER A 552 18.74 -17.41 -3.99
C SER A 552 17.86 -16.58 -4.90
N LYS A 553 17.04 -15.72 -4.30
CA LYS A 553 16.14 -14.81 -5.00
C LYS A 553 16.61 -13.37 -4.90
N GLN A 554 16.63 -12.70 -6.05
CA GLN A 554 16.96 -11.29 -6.16
C GLN A 554 15.70 -10.44 -6.12
N ASP A 555 15.61 -9.53 -5.17
CA ASP A 555 14.65 -8.45 -5.23
C ASP A 555 14.88 -7.62 -6.49
N LYS A 556 13.80 -7.19 -7.12
CA LYS A 556 13.84 -6.43 -8.36
C LYS A 556 13.20 -5.08 -8.19
N SER A 557 13.82 -4.05 -8.71
CA SER A 557 13.18 -2.75 -8.81
C SER A 557 13.68 -1.94 -9.99
N GLU A 558 12.79 -1.09 -10.50
CA GLU A 558 13.07 -0.10 -11.53
C GLU A 558 12.66 1.28 -11.04
N ARG A 559 13.45 2.27 -11.39
CA ARG A 559 13.17 3.67 -11.12
C ARG A 559 13.43 4.53 -12.36
N LYS A 560 12.53 5.47 -12.64
CA LYS A 560 12.67 6.47 -13.69
C LYS A 560 12.21 7.81 -13.17
N ASP A 561 13.10 8.80 -13.27
CA ASP A 561 12.85 10.17 -12.83
C ASP A 561 13.11 11.12 -13.99
N SER A 562 12.35 12.19 -14.09
CA SER A 562 12.61 13.28 -15.01
C SER A 562 12.12 14.60 -14.45
N SER A 563 12.85 15.65 -14.70
CA SER A 563 12.44 17.00 -14.39
C SER A 563 12.72 17.91 -15.55
N TYR A 564 11.94 18.96 -15.69
CA TYR A 564 12.19 20.07 -16.59
C TYR A 564 11.74 21.36 -15.95
N GLY A 565 12.41 22.42 -16.24
CA GLY A 565 12.05 23.77 -15.83
C GLY A 565 12.52 24.79 -16.85
N GLY A 566 11.77 25.84 -16.99
CA GLY A 566 12.16 26.98 -17.80
C GLY A 566 11.48 28.24 -17.30
N SER A 567 12.19 29.34 -17.31
CA SER A 567 11.63 30.63 -17.03
C SER A 567 12.25 31.65 -18.00
N PHE A 568 11.45 32.61 -18.42
CA PHE A 568 11.83 33.73 -19.23
C PHE A 568 11.25 34.98 -18.62
N SER A 569 12.06 36.00 -18.44
CA SER A 569 11.61 37.32 -18.05
C SER A 569 12.32 38.37 -18.91
N ILE A 570 11.59 39.39 -19.27
CA ILE A 570 12.10 40.50 -20.06
C ILE A 570 11.51 41.80 -19.55
N ASP A 571 12.36 42.79 -19.38
CA ASP A 571 11.96 44.20 -19.22
C ASP A 571 11.61 44.78 -20.58
N LEU A 572 10.35 45.06 -20.81
CA LEU A 572 9.86 45.57 -22.11
C LEU A 572 10.15 47.04 -22.29
N VAL A 573 10.55 47.76 -21.24
CA VAL A 573 11.04 49.16 -21.30
C VAL A 573 12.52 49.18 -21.70
N ASN A 574 13.28 48.23 -21.19
CA ASN A 574 14.67 48.01 -21.54
C ASN A 574 14.88 46.54 -21.99
N PRO A 575 14.59 46.22 -23.26
CA PRO A 575 14.64 44.87 -23.78
C PRO A 575 16.03 44.19 -23.71
N SER A 576 17.08 44.98 -23.48
CA SER A 576 18.41 44.41 -23.19
C SER A 576 18.49 43.76 -21.79
N SER A 577 17.56 44.06 -20.89
CA SER A 577 17.42 43.41 -19.58
C SER A 577 16.46 42.25 -19.69
N PHE A 578 16.99 41.06 -19.89
CA PHE A 578 16.23 39.82 -19.93
C PHE A 578 16.93 38.71 -19.13
N SER A 579 16.16 37.71 -18.74
CA SER A 579 16.68 36.52 -18.11
C SER A 579 15.91 35.31 -18.65
N ALA A 580 16.65 34.31 -19.07
CA ALA A 580 16.09 33.02 -19.49
C ALA A 580 16.82 31.88 -18.73
N ASN A 581 16.06 30.96 -18.18
CA ASN A 581 16.58 29.79 -17.51
C ASN A 581 15.88 28.54 -18.09
N ILE A 582 16.68 27.57 -18.45
CA ILE A 582 16.18 26.23 -18.86
C ILE A 582 16.99 25.20 -18.09
N ASN A 583 16.32 24.30 -17.44
CA ASN A 583 16.93 23.18 -16.75
C ASN A 583 16.16 21.88 -16.96
N GLY A 584 16.83 20.76 -16.78
CA GLY A 584 16.21 19.47 -16.87
C GLY A 584 17.11 18.38 -16.34
N SER A 585 16.50 17.28 -15.92
CA SER A 585 17.20 16.07 -15.53
C SER A 585 16.44 14.84 -15.96
N LYS A 586 17.19 13.75 -16.14
CA LYS A 586 16.63 12.43 -16.41
C LYS A 586 17.43 11.39 -15.66
N GLY A 587 16.74 10.60 -14.84
CA GLY A 587 17.32 9.52 -14.08
C GLY A 587 16.66 8.19 -14.42
N SER A 588 17.44 7.14 -14.35
CA SER A 588 16.96 5.77 -14.44
C SER A 588 17.81 4.86 -13.55
N GLY A 589 17.18 3.85 -12.98
CA GLY A 589 17.87 2.86 -12.17
C GLY A 589 17.19 1.51 -12.21
N GLU A 590 18.01 0.49 -12.04
CA GLU A 590 17.60 -0.91 -11.95
C GLU A 590 18.33 -1.55 -10.77
N LYS A 591 17.63 -2.40 -10.04
CA LYS A 591 18.19 -3.17 -8.94
C LYS A 591 17.75 -4.62 -9.06
N GLU A 592 18.72 -5.52 -8.96
CA GLU A 592 18.54 -6.95 -8.74
C GLU A 592 19.45 -7.33 -7.57
N TRP A 593 18.86 -7.69 -6.41
CA TRP A 593 19.65 -7.81 -5.17
C TRP A 593 19.13 -8.90 -4.26
N VAL A 594 20.00 -9.81 -3.86
CA VAL A 594 19.71 -10.82 -2.84
C VAL A 594 19.91 -10.21 -1.46
N ASN A 595 18.84 -10.07 -0.69
CA ASN A 595 18.95 -9.61 0.70
C ASN A 595 19.47 -10.72 1.61
N LYS A 596 18.93 -11.93 1.45
CA LYS A 596 19.36 -13.11 2.20
C LYS A 596 19.43 -14.32 1.27
N GLN A 597 20.62 -14.95 1.20
CA GLN A 597 20.82 -16.15 0.42
C GLN A 597 19.92 -17.28 0.92
N THR A 598 19.44 -18.10 -0.02
CA THR A 598 18.84 -19.39 0.29
C THR A 598 19.87 -20.30 0.93
N SER A 599 19.46 -21.07 1.93
CA SER A 599 20.36 -21.93 2.67
C SER A 599 19.71 -23.26 3.03
N LEU A 600 20.52 -24.32 3.03
CA LEU A 600 20.20 -25.66 3.55
C LEU A 600 21.33 -26.07 4.49
N ILE A 601 21.12 -25.91 5.78
CA ILE A 601 22.17 -26.05 6.81
C ILE A 601 21.77 -27.11 7.82
N ALA A 602 22.70 -28.03 8.07
CA ALA A 602 22.65 -28.92 9.22
C ALA A 602 23.49 -28.33 10.37
N ARG A 603 23.01 -28.43 11.60
CA ARG A 603 23.86 -28.12 12.77
C ARG A 603 24.88 -29.21 13.00
N ASN A 604 24.51 -30.48 12.82
CA ASN A 604 25.33 -31.66 13.07
C ASN A 604 25.30 -32.65 11.90
N GLY A 605 25.49 -32.17 10.68
CA GLY A 605 25.67 -33.00 9.49
C GLY A 605 24.42 -33.74 9.02
N GLY A 606 24.62 -34.92 8.49
CA GLY A 606 23.59 -35.73 7.87
C GLY A 606 23.95 -36.11 6.44
N LYS A 607 22.94 -36.39 5.63
CA LYS A 607 23.14 -36.80 4.24
C LYS A 607 22.17 -36.14 3.25
N VAL A 608 22.65 -35.97 2.06
CA VAL A 608 21.90 -35.54 0.87
C VAL A 608 22.19 -36.56 -0.23
N ASP A 609 21.17 -37.29 -0.64
CA ASP A 609 21.22 -38.25 -1.74
C ASP A 609 20.38 -37.70 -2.92
N THR A 610 21.04 -37.42 -4.04
CA THR A 610 20.38 -36.86 -5.23
C THR A 610 21.09 -37.31 -6.50
N ASP A 611 20.36 -37.39 -7.62
CA ASP A 611 20.99 -37.60 -8.93
C ASP A 611 21.63 -36.29 -9.42
N SER A 612 20.95 -35.16 -9.20
CA SER A 612 21.41 -33.86 -9.65
C SER A 612 21.25 -32.80 -8.56
N LEU A 613 22.35 -32.11 -8.23
CA LEU A 613 22.37 -30.95 -7.36
C LEU A 613 22.64 -29.70 -8.21
N THR A 614 21.75 -28.72 -8.12
CA THR A 614 21.98 -27.39 -8.68
C THR A 614 21.99 -26.37 -7.56
N ASN A 615 23.07 -25.63 -7.41
CA ASN A 615 23.21 -24.55 -6.45
C ASN A 615 23.46 -23.23 -7.19
N ILE A 616 22.55 -22.26 -7.02
CA ILE A 616 22.64 -20.94 -7.63
C ILE A 616 22.69 -19.90 -6.50
N GLY A 617 23.89 -19.41 -6.22
CA GLY A 617 24.12 -18.36 -5.24
C GLY A 617 23.62 -18.70 -3.83
N ALA A 618 23.54 -19.95 -3.46
CA ALA A 618 22.97 -20.43 -2.19
C ALA A 618 24.02 -21.15 -1.35
N VAL A 619 23.70 -21.39 -0.08
CA VAL A 619 24.60 -22.04 0.87
C VAL A 619 24.07 -23.40 1.26
N ILE A 620 24.88 -24.45 1.14
CA ILE A 620 24.61 -25.80 1.65
C ILE A 620 25.73 -26.22 2.61
N GLY A 621 25.41 -26.93 3.68
CA GLY A 621 26.49 -27.43 4.52
C GLY A 621 26.12 -27.80 5.94
N SER A 622 27.14 -27.93 6.77
CA SER A 622 27.04 -28.20 8.22
C SER A 622 27.77 -27.11 9.02
N GLU A 623 27.21 -26.72 10.14
CA GLU A 623 27.89 -25.82 11.08
C GLU A 623 29.04 -26.54 11.81
N ASN A 624 28.93 -27.85 12.01
CA ASN A 624 29.89 -28.65 12.73
C ASN A 624 30.97 -29.20 11.78
N GLU A 625 32.21 -28.78 11.96
CA GLU A 625 33.34 -29.24 11.16
C GLU A 625 33.63 -30.74 11.31
N LYS A 626 33.27 -31.32 12.45
CA LYS A 626 33.49 -32.76 12.72
C LYS A 626 32.35 -33.61 12.21
N GLU A 627 31.13 -33.07 12.19
CA GLU A 627 29.93 -33.69 11.67
C GLU A 627 29.56 -33.07 10.32
N LYS A 628 30.31 -33.41 9.30
CA LYS A 628 30.13 -32.86 7.95
C LYS A 628 28.83 -33.36 7.30
N LEU A 629 28.26 -32.55 6.43
CA LEU A 629 27.17 -32.94 5.56
C LEU A 629 27.71 -33.79 4.39
N LYS A 630 27.25 -35.02 4.30
CA LYS A 630 27.59 -35.93 3.19
C LYS A 630 26.65 -35.70 2.02
N VAL A 631 27.17 -35.39 0.86
CA VAL A 631 26.39 -35.14 -0.36
C VAL A 631 26.79 -36.12 -1.44
N SER A 632 25.86 -37.02 -1.80
CA SER A 632 26.03 -37.97 -2.90
C SER A 632 25.19 -37.49 -4.09
N ALA A 633 25.85 -37.34 -5.24
CA ALA A 633 25.21 -36.91 -6.46
C ALA A 633 25.86 -37.55 -7.71
N ASN A 634 25.15 -37.62 -8.83
CA ASN A 634 25.76 -37.96 -10.12
C ASN A 634 26.19 -36.74 -10.91
N LYS A 635 25.49 -35.61 -10.73
CA LYS A 635 25.77 -34.34 -11.39
C LYS A 635 25.64 -33.19 -10.41
N VAL A 636 26.59 -32.26 -10.46
CA VAL A 636 26.55 -31.02 -9.67
C VAL A 636 26.73 -29.82 -10.60
N ILE A 637 25.84 -28.84 -10.45
CA ILE A 637 25.89 -27.56 -11.17
C ILE A 637 26.05 -26.47 -10.11
N VAL A 638 27.14 -25.71 -10.22
CA VAL A 638 27.51 -24.63 -9.32
C VAL A 638 27.49 -23.33 -10.09
N LYS A 639 26.70 -22.38 -9.66
CA LYS A 639 26.60 -21.07 -10.28
C LYS A 639 26.49 -19.98 -9.24
N ASP A 640 27.36 -19.00 -9.32
CA ASP A 640 27.25 -17.77 -8.54
C ASP A 640 26.15 -16.88 -9.13
N LEU A 641 25.61 -16.00 -8.29
CA LEU A 641 24.57 -15.06 -8.65
C LEU A 641 25.10 -13.64 -8.39
N GLU A 642 25.15 -12.83 -9.44
CA GLU A 642 25.62 -11.45 -9.37
C GLU A 642 24.43 -10.50 -9.18
N ASP A 643 24.58 -9.60 -8.23
CA ASP A 643 23.64 -8.55 -7.93
C ASP A 643 24.13 -7.22 -8.48
N LYS A 644 23.17 -6.40 -8.92
CA LYS A 644 23.40 -5.06 -9.45
C LYS A 644 22.42 -4.09 -8.83
N ASN A 645 22.91 -2.92 -8.44
CA ASN A 645 22.10 -1.78 -8.06
C ASN A 645 22.68 -0.55 -8.74
N LYS A 646 22.07 -0.17 -9.85
CA LYS A 646 22.52 0.94 -10.69
C LYS A 646 21.46 2.02 -10.78
N TYR A 647 21.86 3.24 -10.51
CA TYR A 647 21.05 4.42 -10.71
C TYR A 647 21.93 5.54 -11.28
N GLU A 648 21.45 6.19 -12.30
CA GLU A 648 22.12 7.35 -12.88
C GLU A 648 21.08 8.44 -13.17
N ASN A 649 21.38 9.65 -12.72
CA ASN A 649 20.60 10.83 -12.99
C ASN A 649 21.51 11.93 -13.55
N ILE A 650 21.24 12.35 -14.76
CA ILE A 650 21.96 13.40 -15.45
C ILE A 650 21.03 14.58 -15.63
N GLY A 651 21.48 15.74 -15.23
CA GLY A 651 20.75 16.98 -15.37
C GLY A 651 21.68 18.15 -15.69
N GLY A 652 21.08 19.22 -16.09
CA GLY A 652 21.79 20.47 -16.34
C GLY A 652 20.84 21.62 -16.60
N GLY A 653 21.38 22.80 -16.59
CA GLY A 653 20.62 24.02 -16.87
C GLY A 653 21.51 25.08 -17.51
N ILE A 654 20.85 25.98 -18.20
CA ILE A 654 21.47 27.18 -18.80
C ILE A 654 20.67 28.37 -18.32
N THR A 655 21.35 29.34 -17.74
CA THR A 655 20.79 30.64 -17.42
C THR A 655 21.48 31.69 -18.28
N ILE A 656 20.68 32.45 -19.02
CA ILE A 656 21.14 33.54 -19.91
C ILE A 656 20.42 34.80 -19.44
N GLY A 657 21.17 35.90 -19.28
CA GLY A 657 20.62 37.19 -18.86
C GLY A 657 21.54 38.33 -19.27
N THR A 658 21.32 39.48 -18.67
CA THR A 658 22.23 40.67 -18.81
C THR A 658 23.59 40.42 -18.21
N ASP A 659 23.65 39.44 -17.26
CA ASP A 659 24.90 38.99 -16.69
C ASP A 659 25.49 37.82 -17.51
N VAL A 660 26.67 37.38 -17.10
CA VAL A 660 27.39 36.29 -17.76
C VAL A 660 26.56 34.99 -17.74
N PRO A 661 26.34 34.31 -18.89
CA PRO A 661 25.64 33.07 -18.96
C PRO A 661 26.23 32.02 -17.98
N ASN A 662 25.38 31.33 -17.29
CA ASN A 662 25.74 30.26 -16.35
C ASN A 662 25.23 28.92 -16.88
N VAL A 663 26.09 27.90 -16.82
CA VAL A 663 25.76 26.50 -17.16
C VAL A 663 25.92 25.65 -15.94
N SER A 664 24.87 24.94 -15.53
CA SER A 664 24.90 23.97 -14.45
C SER A 664 24.86 22.55 -14.99
N ILE A 665 25.62 21.66 -14.37
CA ILE A 665 25.63 20.23 -14.66
C ILE A 665 25.45 19.48 -13.34
N LYS A 666 24.50 18.55 -13.34
CA LYS A 666 24.25 17.65 -12.22
C LYS A 666 24.38 16.20 -12.68
N HIS A 667 25.13 15.40 -11.94
CA HIS A 667 25.30 13.98 -12.21
C HIS A 667 25.32 13.20 -10.91
N ASP A 668 24.29 12.42 -10.67
CA ASP A 668 24.19 11.48 -9.55
C ASP A 668 24.32 10.06 -10.09
N LYS A 669 25.22 9.27 -9.53
CA LYS A 669 25.44 7.87 -9.92
C LYS A 669 25.54 6.99 -8.68
N ILE A 670 24.81 5.89 -8.69
CA ILE A 670 24.96 4.76 -7.78
C ILE A 670 25.31 3.54 -8.64
N ASP A 671 26.38 2.85 -8.30
CA ASP A 671 26.82 1.64 -8.99
C ASP A 671 27.39 0.68 -7.94
N LYS A 672 26.51 -0.22 -7.47
CA LYS A 672 26.83 -1.23 -6.46
C LYS A 672 26.66 -2.61 -7.05
N GLU A 673 27.59 -3.48 -6.72
CA GLU A 673 27.57 -4.87 -7.15
C GLU A 673 27.87 -5.78 -5.95
N GLN A 674 27.24 -6.93 -5.92
CA GLN A 674 27.42 -7.96 -4.92
C GLN A 674 27.49 -9.31 -5.61
N ILE A 675 28.30 -10.19 -5.10
CA ILE A 675 28.31 -11.58 -5.53
C ILE A 675 27.72 -12.47 -4.44
N ASN A 676 26.81 -13.34 -4.82
CA ASN A 676 26.28 -14.41 -4.01
C ASN A 676 26.90 -15.70 -4.51
N ARG A 677 27.89 -16.22 -3.80
CA ARG A 677 28.61 -17.43 -4.24
C ARG A 677 27.82 -18.67 -3.85
N ALA A 678 27.74 -19.58 -4.77
CA ALA A 678 27.32 -20.94 -4.48
C ALA A 678 28.36 -21.54 -3.52
N SER A 679 27.94 -21.78 -2.27
CA SER A 679 28.83 -22.15 -1.18
C SER A 679 28.49 -23.51 -0.61
N ALA A 680 29.52 -24.28 -0.27
CA ALA A 680 29.41 -25.55 0.43
C ALA A 680 30.35 -25.57 1.63
N ILE A 681 29.78 -25.58 2.83
CA ILE A 681 30.51 -25.42 4.08
C ILE A 681 30.50 -26.75 4.85
N ASN A 682 31.68 -27.24 5.25
CA ASN A 682 31.83 -28.50 5.98
C ASN A 682 31.06 -29.67 5.31
N THR A 683 31.36 -29.90 4.03
CA THR A 683 30.70 -30.92 3.20
C THR A 683 31.70 -31.98 2.75
N ASP A 684 31.23 -33.22 2.63
CA ASP A 684 31.90 -34.32 1.97
C ASP A 684 31.09 -34.72 0.72
N PHE A 685 31.68 -34.54 -0.46
CA PHE A 685 31.04 -34.90 -1.73
C PHE A 685 31.48 -36.25 -2.23
N GLU A 686 30.50 -37.01 -2.73
CA GLU A 686 30.73 -38.23 -3.51
C GLU A 686 29.97 -38.09 -4.84
N ILE A 687 30.70 -37.97 -5.96
CA ILE A 687 30.13 -37.78 -7.29
C ILE A 687 30.32 -39.06 -8.10
N SER A 688 29.20 -39.69 -8.47
CA SER A 688 29.20 -40.99 -9.17
C SER A 688 30.12 -42.03 -8.50
N GLY A 689 30.07 -42.09 -7.15
CA GLY A 689 30.86 -43.02 -6.34
C GLY A 689 32.32 -42.61 -6.09
N LYS A 690 32.73 -41.42 -6.52
CA LYS A 690 34.09 -40.87 -6.28
C LYS A 690 34.06 -39.72 -5.32
N LYS A 691 34.90 -39.76 -4.29
CA LYS A 691 35.10 -38.66 -3.37
C LYS A 691 35.74 -37.48 -4.09
N THR A 692 35.19 -36.29 -3.90
CA THR A 692 35.73 -35.05 -4.42
C THR A 692 35.52 -33.92 -3.41
N SER A 693 36.30 -32.84 -3.53
CA SER A 693 36.15 -31.70 -2.62
C SER A 693 35.12 -30.70 -3.18
N ALA A 694 34.61 -29.85 -2.30
CA ALA A 694 33.71 -28.77 -2.69
C ALA A 694 34.40 -27.77 -3.64
N GLU A 695 35.68 -27.48 -3.39
CA GLU A 695 36.49 -26.60 -4.22
C GLU A 695 36.68 -27.14 -5.64
N GLU A 696 36.92 -28.44 -5.79
CA GLU A 696 37.04 -29.10 -7.10
C GLU A 696 35.76 -29.01 -7.91
N LEU A 697 34.60 -28.94 -7.25
CA LEU A 697 33.30 -28.76 -7.87
C LEU A 697 32.97 -27.29 -8.16
N GLY A 698 33.79 -26.36 -7.74
CA GLY A 698 33.64 -24.93 -7.96
C GLY A 698 32.85 -24.17 -6.87
N PHE A 699 32.61 -24.80 -5.71
CA PHE A 699 31.97 -24.13 -4.59
C PHE A 699 32.95 -23.20 -3.86
N ASN A 700 32.41 -22.10 -3.35
CA ASN A 700 33.06 -21.36 -2.28
C ASN A 700 32.91 -22.14 -0.97
N THR A 701 34.00 -22.22 -0.19
CA THR A 701 34.06 -22.94 1.10
C THR A 701 34.23 -22.04 2.31
N ASP A 702 34.31 -20.75 2.08
CA ASP A 702 34.45 -19.72 3.11
C ASP A 702 33.09 -19.02 3.30
N ILE A 703 32.47 -19.21 4.46
CA ILE A 703 31.12 -18.65 4.74
C ILE A 703 31.14 -17.11 4.72
N ASP A 704 32.25 -16.49 5.14
CA ASP A 704 32.37 -15.03 5.16
C ASP A 704 32.41 -14.42 3.75
N LYS A 705 32.73 -15.25 2.74
CA LYS A 705 32.72 -14.85 1.33
C LYS A 705 31.48 -15.30 0.56
N ALA A 706 30.55 -15.96 1.22
CA ALA A 706 29.32 -16.45 0.56
C ALA A 706 28.51 -15.31 -0.05
N GLN A 707 28.45 -14.16 0.61
CA GLN A 707 27.81 -12.95 0.11
C GLN A 707 28.75 -11.76 0.34
N GLU A 708 29.22 -11.14 -0.75
CA GLU A 708 30.26 -10.11 -0.67
C GLU A 708 29.95 -8.97 -1.64
N ILE A 709 30.04 -7.74 -1.13
CA ILE A 709 29.95 -6.54 -1.95
C ILE A 709 31.25 -6.39 -2.73
N THR A 710 31.18 -6.40 -4.05
CA THR A 710 32.32 -6.33 -4.96
C THR A 710 32.55 -4.93 -5.51
N LYS A 711 31.52 -4.08 -5.50
CA LYS A 711 31.59 -2.70 -5.92
C LYS A 711 30.65 -1.85 -5.09
N ASP A 712 31.14 -0.72 -4.60
CA ASP A 712 30.33 0.27 -3.87
C ASP A 712 30.77 1.68 -4.31
N GLU A 713 30.11 2.20 -5.35
CA GLU A 713 30.40 3.49 -5.95
C GLU A 713 29.18 4.39 -5.86
N GLU A 714 29.37 5.52 -5.18
CA GLU A 714 28.40 6.61 -5.17
C GLU A 714 29.11 7.89 -5.61
N LYS A 715 28.58 8.55 -6.63
CA LYS A 715 29.10 9.83 -7.14
C LYS A 715 27.99 10.85 -7.15
N HIS A 716 28.30 12.02 -6.67
CA HIS A 716 27.48 13.21 -6.76
C HIS A 716 28.32 14.34 -7.33
N LEU A 717 27.93 14.85 -8.49
CA LEU A 717 28.53 16.00 -9.13
C LEU A 717 27.47 17.08 -9.25
N ASP A 718 27.77 18.25 -8.70
CA ASP A 718 27.00 19.48 -8.91
C ASP A 718 28.01 20.60 -9.24
N ALA A 719 28.03 21.00 -10.48
CA ALA A 719 29.01 21.96 -10.98
C ALA A 719 28.32 23.10 -11.72
N GLU A 720 28.69 24.33 -11.37
CA GLU A 720 28.28 25.52 -12.07
C GLU A 720 29.47 26.12 -12.83
N LEU A 721 29.28 26.39 -14.12
CA LEU A 721 30.27 26.97 -14.97
C LEU A 721 29.80 28.38 -15.38
N HIS A 722 30.47 29.41 -14.89
CA HIS A 722 30.25 30.76 -15.34
C HIS A 722 31.02 30.99 -16.64
N THR A 723 30.36 31.48 -17.67
CA THR A 723 30.96 31.66 -19.00
C THR A 723 31.99 32.79 -19.06
N ASP A 724 32.08 33.63 -18.03
CA ASP A 724 33.22 34.55 -17.90
C ASP A 724 34.58 33.83 -17.82
N LEU A 725 34.54 32.54 -17.38
CA LEU A 725 35.71 31.65 -17.41
C LEU A 725 36.06 31.17 -18.83
N LEU A 726 35.17 31.37 -19.81
CA LEU A 726 35.39 31.05 -21.23
C LEU A 726 36.04 32.21 -22.02
N GLY A 727 36.28 33.36 -21.41
CA GLY A 727 37.07 34.45 -21.98
C GLY A 727 38.51 33.99 -22.26
N LYS A 728 39.10 34.39 -23.38
CA LYS A 728 40.44 33.96 -23.81
C LYS A 728 41.50 34.10 -22.69
N ASP A 729 41.40 35.16 -21.91
CA ASP A 729 42.36 35.46 -20.85
C ASP A 729 42.26 34.48 -19.66
N LYS A 730 41.02 34.02 -19.31
CA LYS A 730 40.78 33.02 -18.26
C LYS A 730 40.98 31.59 -18.76
N GLN A 731 40.79 31.31 -20.05
CA GLN A 731 41.20 30.02 -20.60
C GLN A 731 42.71 29.81 -20.51
N GLU A 732 43.53 30.87 -20.66
CA GLU A 732 44.99 30.83 -20.44
C GLU A 732 45.36 30.68 -18.96
N GLU A 733 44.62 31.32 -18.04
CA GLU A 733 44.80 31.13 -16.61
C GLU A 733 44.40 29.70 -16.16
N LEU A 734 43.29 29.14 -16.65
CA LEU A 734 42.92 27.77 -16.42
C LEU A 734 43.90 26.75 -17.02
N LYS A 735 44.47 27.02 -18.19
CA LYS A 735 45.56 26.24 -18.77
C LYS A 735 46.85 26.34 -17.94
N LYS A 736 47.13 27.48 -17.33
CA LYS A 736 48.26 27.66 -16.40
C LYS A 736 48.01 27.05 -15.02
N ALA A 737 46.75 27.06 -14.51
CA ALA A 737 46.36 26.45 -13.24
C ALA A 737 46.11 24.95 -13.36
N GLY A 738 45.69 24.46 -14.53
CA GLY A 738 45.42 23.08 -14.84
C GLY A 738 46.56 22.33 -15.50
N GLY A 739 47.78 22.73 -15.24
CA GLY A 739 48.98 21.99 -15.62
C GLY A 739 49.08 20.62 -14.90
N ILE A 740 47.96 19.90 -14.92
CA ILE A 740 47.86 18.48 -14.60
C ILE A 740 47.17 17.80 -15.80
#